data_77981ace31a3c825f73a940f186964dc
#
_entry.id   77981ace31a3c825f73a940f186964dc
#
_cell.length_a   1.000
_cell.length_b   1.000
_cell.length_c   1.000
_cell.angle_alpha   90.00
_cell.angle_beta   90.00
_cell.angle_gamma   90.00
#
_symmetry.space_group_name_H-M   'P 1'
#
loop_
_entity.id
_entity.type
_entity.pdbx_description
1 polymer ?
#
loop_
_entity_poly.entity_id
_entity_poly.type
_entity_poly.pdbx_seq_one_letter_code
_entity_poly.pdbx_strand_id
1 'polypeptide(L)'
;MKSKLNLIFFILILSFQPYLFAEEPLSTPTEVSPSFDMVQILLKGNQKEFENAVTNGGDINASDDSGKSLLILAVEKNRTKQFEFLLNQGADLNKRDLSGKTLLHYVVTSKFTNQIKTLVEKGADLNAYDADGNTALHVAILKSNLAVQKLLVESKADVNLRNNPRKSPIYLAFEKGKIDSINFLLQNGADINLPDLTGRTPIFVAIEQRNIKLLTLALDANANPNSEDTKSIRPIVFAIEKGFTSGVETLLNRGADVQSKTPEGESLLFYSVEKRNLVVTNLLIKKGLNVDSKNTNGKTLFEIALTKNDSNLLKLVLDAGANPNQTLSTNKNPLEEAIESSKWAIAELLIEKNAEIQSPNLSGYLPIHLASRKPGIKIVDLLLKKGVPVDIINAKTNETALSLALDNKQLNIAKLLLSKKANPNHQLKDGAGLIFSTIERKDAEAFKLLVSNGANLLTLNDEDENLITTVCKLEVDKKEQKFVDETLKLLISKGVNPNAKNKRGLSALHIALNRNRIETMSTLLTMGADPNLTDNNGYSILHKAIQKFLNAKDTNQIELFKKLVLFLVERRANLNQQDKLGKTILSELAIQFDPGKSDPILELAKVLVLNGGDPKLKDKNGKSALDYADEKKIPELLEIYRGL
;
A
#
# COMPACT_ATOMS: atom_id res chain seq x y z
N MET A 1 2.42 40.82 7.17
CA MET A 1 2.00 42.21 7.14
C MET A 1 0.60 42.26 7.73
N LYS A 2 0.50 42.58 8.97
CA LYS A 2 0.10 43.76 9.74
C LYS A 2 -1.01 44.57 9.09
N SER A 3 -2.21 44.57 9.69
CA SER A 3 -2.91 45.75 10.24
C SER A 3 -4.31 45.33 10.70
N LYS A 4 -4.57 45.29 11.99
CA LYS A 4 -5.21 46.26 12.89
C LYS A 4 -6.74 46.29 12.73
N LEU A 5 -7.42 45.62 13.63
CA LEU A 5 -8.09 46.10 14.86
C LEU A 5 -8.76 47.50 14.75
N ASN A 6 -10.10 47.54 14.91
CA ASN A 6 -10.73 48.61 15.65
C ASN A 6 -12.03 48.16 16.32
N LEU A 7 -11.98 48.23 17.63
CA LEU A 7 -13.03 48.09 18.64
C LEU A 7 -13.73 49.44 18.79
N ILE A 8 -15.06 49.50 18.71
CA ILE A 8 -15.82 50.69 19.13
C ILE A 8 -16.76 50.30 20.27
N PHE A 9 -16.36 50.74 21.46
CA PHE A 9 -17.20 50.82 22.65
C PHE A 9 -18.10 52.04 22.52
N PHE A 10 -19.42 51.86 22.68
CA PHE A 10 -20.35 52.94 22.94
C PHE A 10 -20.75 52.88 24.42
N ILE A 11 -20.26 53.80 25.21
CA ILE A 11 -20.71 54.11 26.58
C ILE A 11 -21.80 55.15 26.49
N LEU A 12 -22.99 54.82 26.96
CA LEU A 12 -24.07 55.79 27.18
C LEU A 12 -24.04 56.16 28.65
N ILE A 13 -23.61 57.41 28.92
CA ILE A 13 -23.72 58.04 30.22
C ILE A 13 -25.12 58.63 30.32
N LEU A 14 -25.93 58.16 31.25
CA LEU A 14 -27.19 58.80 31.68
C LEU A 14 -26.90 59.68 32.88
N SER A 15 -27.10 60.95 32.68
CA SER A 15 -27.00 62.03 33.64
C SER A 15 -28.12 61.93 34.69
N PHE A 16 -27.75 61.87 35.95
CA PHE A 16 -28.64 62.11 37.08
C PHE A 16 -28.97 63.60 37.24
N GLN A 17 -30.26 63.91 37.33
CA GLN A 17 -30.70 65.15 37.98
C GLN A 17 -31.50 64.82 39.22
N PRO A 18 -31.27 65.53 40.33
CA PRO A 18 -31.98 65.31 41.58
C PRO A 18 -33.30 66.08 41.59
N TYR A 19 -34.39 65.35 41.84
CA TYR A 19 -35.66 66.01 42.22
C TYR A 19 -35.78 66.11 43.72
N LEU A 20 -36.12 67.32 44.16
CA LEU A 20 -36.41 67.70 45.56
C LEU A 20 -37.64 66.94 46.08
N PHE A 21 -37.50 66.53 47.33
CA PHE A 21 -38.63 66.04 48.15
C PHE A 21 -39.65 67.16 48.40
N ALA A 22 -40.89 66.82 48.08
CA ALA A 22 -42.06 67.51 48.70
C ALA A 22 -42.70 66.50 49.67
N GLU A 23 -42.71 66.78 50.95
CA GLU A 23 -43.44 66.07 51.96
C GLU A 23 -44.96 66.22 51.70
N GLU A 24 -45.69 65.12 51.52
CA GLU A 24 -47.11 65.06 51.65
C GLU A 24 -47.50 64.24 52.90
N PRO A 25 -48.68 64.52 53.54
CA PRO A 25 -48.92 64.11 54.91
C PRO A 25 -49.34 62.66 55.07
N LEU A 26 -49.02 62.13 56.24
CA LEU A 26 -49.35 60.79 56.76
C LEU A 26 -50.83 60.43 56.40
N SER A 27 -51.01 59.48 55.54
CA SER A 27 -52.25 58.75 55.37
C SER A 27 -52.35 57.63 56.40
N THR A 28 -53.46 57.46 56.96
CA THR A 28 -53.96 56.51 57.94
C THR A 28 -53.46 55.06 57.71
N PRO A 29 -53.23 54.24 58.72
CA PRO A 29 -52.82 52.88 58.58
C PRO A 29 -53.79 52.05 57.80
N THR A 30 -53.45 51.70 56.56
CA THR A 30 -54.13 50.63 55.83
C THR A 30 -53.99 49.35 56.62
N GLU A 31 -55.09 48.73 56.95
CA GLU A 31 -55.14 47.39 57.52
C GLU A 31 -54.19 46.49 56.72
N VAL A 32 -53.17 45.99 57.40
CA VAL A 32 -52.28 44.96 56.85
C VAL A 32 -53.14 43.70 56.69
N SER A 33 -53.60 43.44 55.50
CA SER A 33 -54.21 42.16 55.18
C SER A 33 -53.23 41.04 55.60
N PRO A 34 -53.69 40.00 56.29
CA PRO A 34 -52.83 38.93 56.73
C PRO A 34 -52.06 38.37 55.56
N SER A 35 -50.71 38.46 55.54
CA SER A 35 -49.88 37.84 54.52
C SER A 35 -49.93 36.33 54.69
N PHE A 36 -50.74 35.66 53.89
CA PHE A 36 -50.82 34.20 53.86
C PHE A 36 -49.60 33.63 53.08
N ASP A 37 -48.74 32.82 53.71
CA ASP A 37 -47.82 31.99 52.98
C ASP A 37 -48.59 30.84 52.34
N MET A 38 -49.17 31.11 51.19
CA MET A 38 -50.02 30.19 50.43
C MET A 38 -49.29 28.92 50.00
N VAL A 39 -47.97 28.98 49.80
CA VAL A 39 -47.12 27.81 49.47
C VAL A 39 -47.04 26.85 50.64
N GLN A 40 -46.76 27.36 51.86
CA GLN A 40 -46.70 26.52 53.05
C GLN A 40 -48.06 25.94 53.41
N ILE A 41 -49.14 26.73 53.27
CA ILE A 41 -50.52 26.28 53.54
C ILE A 41 -50.89 25.15 52.53
N LEU A 42 -50.54 25.26 51.25
CA LEU A 42 -50.76 24.19 50.28
C LEU A 42 -49.95 22.93 50.63
N LEU A 43 -48.71 23.09 51.06
CA LEU A 43 -47.81 21.94 51.33
C LEU A 43 -48.12 21.23 52.63
N LYS A 44 -48.47 21.95 53.70
CA LYS A 44 -48.61 21.42 55.06
C LYS A 44 -50.04 21.44 55.58
N GLY A 45 -50.88 22.37 55.11
CA GLY A 45 -52.23 22.53 55.57
C GLY A 45 -53.22 21.48 55.03
N ASN A 46 -54.38 21.38 55.69
CA ASN A 46 -55.48 20.56 55.20
C ASN A 46 -56.32 21.34 54.17
N GLN A 47 -57.30 20.69 53.52
CA GLN A 47 -58.16 21.31 52.49
C GLN A 47 -58.90 22.53 53.00
N LYS A 48 -59.49 22.47 54.22
CA LYS A 48 -60.28 23.54 54.78
C LYS A 48 -59.43 24.77 55.13
N GLU A 49 -58.21 24.56 55.65
CA GLU A 49 -57.25 25.66 55.88
C GLU A 49 -56.87 26.37 54.60
N PHE A 50 -56.64 25.60 53.54
CA PHE A 50 -56.29 26.15 52.23
C PHE A 50 -57.44 26.96 51.63
N GLU A 51 -58.65 26.41 51.64
CA GLU A 51 -59.85 27.12 51.14
C GLU A 51 -60.12 28.40 51.93
N ASN A 52 -60.03 28.36 53.27
CA ASN A 52 -60.17 29.53 54.10
C ASN A 52 -59.12 30.60 53.82
N ALA A 53 -57.86 30.23 53.59
CA ALA A 53 -56.79 31.17 53.25
C ALA A 53 -57.07 31.88 51.93
N VAL A 54 -57.49 31.15 50.88
CA VAL A 54 -57.88 31.74 49.59
C VAL A 54 -59.10 32.68 49.74
N THR A 55 -60.15 32.26 50.47
CA THR A 55 -61.36 33.06 50.66
C THR A 55 -61.06 34.36 51.44
N ASN A 56 -60.05 34.36 52.30
CA ASN A 56 -59.63 35.55 53.07
C ASN A 56 -58.58 36.40 52.36
N GLY A 57 -58.44 36.27 51.00
CA GLY A 57 -57.55 37.11 50.17
C GLY A 57 -56.16 36.59 49.93
N GLY A 58 -55.90 35.30 50.26
CA GLY A 58 -54.63 34.67 49.89
C GLY A 58 -54.44 34.61 48.35
N ASP A 59 -53.27 34.94 47.89
CA ASP A 59 -52.95 34.96 46.45
C ASP A 59 -52.98 33.54 45.83
N ILE A 60 -54.00 33.26 45.01
CA ILE A 60 -54.19 31.98 44.31
C ILE A 60 -53.10 31.73 43.25
N ASN A 61 -52.36 32.77 42.89
CA ASN A 61 -51.27 32.72 41.90
C ASN A 61 -49.89 32.80 42.60
N ALA A 62 -49.80 32.67 43.91
CA ALA A 62 -48.53 32.61 44.64
C ALA A 62 -47.61 31.50 44.08
N SER A 63 -46.32 31.71 44.24
CA SER A 63 -45.29 30.77 43.76
C SER A 63 -44.26 30.50 44.82
N ASP A 64 -43.62 29.35 44.73
CA ASP A 64 -42.41 29.03 45.53
C ASP A 64 -41.18 29.77 44.99
N ASP A 65 -40.02 29.58 45.66
CA ASP A 65 -38.72 30.18 45.25
C ASP A 65 -38.23 29.71 43.87
N SER A 66 -38.77 28.63 43.35
CA SER A 66 -38.48 28.12 41.99
C SER A 66 -39.46 28.66 40.93
N GLY A 67 -40.40 29.56 41.34
CA GLY A 67 -41.42 30.15 40.47
C GLY A 67 -42.61 29.22 40.20
N LYS A 68 -42.70 28.06 40.84
CA LYS A 68 -43.83 27.13 40.65
C LYS A 68 -45.09 27.66 41.31
N SER A 69 -46.12 27.83 40.48
CA SER A 69 -47.44 28.26 41.00
C SER A 69 -48.08 27.22 41.90
N LEU A 70 -49.07 27.63 42.70
CA LEU A 70 -49.85 26.73 43.55
C LEU A 70 -50.47 25.57 42.75
N LEU A 71 -50.92 25.78 41.53
CA LEU A 71 -51.41 24.74 40.63
C LEU A 71 -50.33 23.72 40.29
N ILE A 72 -49.12 24.18 39.96
CA ILE A 72 -47.97 23.29 39.70
C ILE A 72 -47.61 22.48 40.92
N LEU A 73 -47.53 23.13 42.07
CA LEU A 73 -47.21 22.44 43.35
C LEU A 73 -48.31 21.42 43.74
N ALA A 74 -49.58 21.73 43.50
CA ALA A 74 -50.70 20.80 43.72
C ALA A 74 -50.55 19.54 42.84
N VAL A 75 -50.12 19.69 41.56
CA VAL A 75 -49.85 18.58 40.64
C VAL A 75 -48.66 17.77 41.15
N GLU A 76 -47.53 18.39 41.48
CA GLU A 76 -46.31 17.69 41.94
C GLU A 76 -46.54 16.93 43.25
N LYS A 77 -47.31 17.54 44.17
CA LYS A 77 -47.59 16.92 45.49
C LYS A 77 -48.86 16.05 45.47
N ASN A 78 -49.46 15.82 44.31
CA ASN A 78 -50.67 15.03 44.13
C ASN A 78 -51.86 15.52 45.04
N ARG A 79 -52.02 16.84 45.16
CA ARG A 79 -53.04 17.51 45.96
C ARG A 79 -54.31 17.74 45.13
N THR A 80 -55.04 16.67 44.82
CA THR A 80 -56.18 16.71 43.87
C THR A 80 -57.27 17.73 44.25
N LYS A 81 -57.67 17.77 45.53
CA LYS A 81 -58.73 18.67 45.99
C LYS A 81 -58.29 20.14 45.88
N GLN A 82 -57.07 20.47 46.28
CA GLN A 82 -56.53 21.82 46.17
C GLN A 82 -56.37 22.21 44.70
N PHE A 83 -55.96 21.30 43.84
CA PHE A 83 -55.87 21.53 42.39
C PHE A 83 -57.26 21.87 41.83
N GLU A 84 -58.28 21.07 42.08
CA GLU A 84 -59.63 21.31 41.59
C GLU A 84 -60.20 22.63 42.12
N PHE A 85 -59.94 22.94 43.38
CA PHE A 85 -60.39 24.21 43.97
C PHE A 85 -59.70 25.41 43.27
N LEU A 86 -58.39 25.43 43.16
CA LEU A 86 -57.63 26.45 42.46
C LEU A 86 -58.10 26.64 41.02
N LEU A 87 -58.34 25.54 40.31
CA LEU A 87 -58.84 25.55 38.92
C LEU A 87 -60.23 26.21 38.82
N ASN A 88 -61.09 25.99 39.82
CA ASN A 88 -62.43 26.59 39.86
C ASN A 88 -62.42 28.05 40.31
N GLN A 89 -61.41 28.47 41.08
CA GLN A 89 -61.23 29.87 41.47
C GLN A 89 -60.54 30.71 40.36
N GLY A 90 -60.19 30.12 39.22
CA GLY A 90 -59.60 30.82 38.09
C GLY A 90 -58.11 31.14 38.26
N ALA A 91 -57.35 30.28 38.96
CA ALA A 91 -55.90 30.42 39.04
C ALA A 91 -55.26 30.41 37.64
N ASP A 92 -54.19 31.18 37.43
CA ASP A 92 -53.49 31.32 36.15
C ASP A 92 -52.85 29.99 35.72
N LEU A 93 -53.36 29.42 34.62
CA LEU A 93 -52.91 28.15 34.03
C LEU A 93 -51.60 28.28 33.27
N ASN A 94 -51.22 29.52 32.88
CA ASN A 94 -50.11 29.81 31.98
C ASN A 94 -48.89 30.42 32.69
N LYS A 95 -48.99 30.56 34.03
CA LYS A 95 -47.86 31.02 34.83
C LYS A 95 -46.68 30.09 34.67
N ARG A 96 -45.50 30.68 34.39
CA ARG A 96 -44.26 29.94 34.15
C ARG A 96 -43.39 29.92 35.39
N ASP A 97 -42.77 28.78 35.67
CA ASP A 97 -41.71 28.67 36.65
C ASP A 97 -40.36 29.22 36.15
N LEU A 98 -39.29 29.18 36.96
CA LEU A 98 -37.97 29.68 36.53
C LEU A 98 -37.34 28.83 35.43
N SER A 99 -37.82 27.62 35.13
CA SER A 99 -37.44 26.80 33.99
C SER A 99 -38.34 27.00 32.78
N GLY A 100 -39.22 28.04 32.79
CA GLY A 100 -40.16 28.38 31.73
C GLY A 100 -41.36 27.42 31.59
N LYS A 101 -41.49 26.42 32.47
CA LYS A 101 -42.56 25.43 32.40
C LYS A 101 -43.88 25.96 32.90
N THR A 102 -44.94 25.68 32.14
CA THR A 102 -46.33 25.94 32.53
C THR A 102 -46.93 24.71 33.20
N LEU A 103 -48.16 24.86 33.76
CA LEU A 103 -48.91 23.76 34.35
C LEU A 103 -48.98 22.52 33.45
N LEU A 104 -49.20 22.69 32.13
CA LEU A 104 -49.30 21.57 31.18
C LEU A 104 -48.04 20.76 31.08
N HIS A 105 -46.85 21.33 31.20
CA HIS A 105 -45.58 20.61 31.18
C HIS A 105 -45.47 19.63 32.36
N TYR A 106 -46.05 19.97 33.52
CA TYR A 106 -46.09 19.12 34.71
C TYR A 106 -47.20 18.08 34.61
N VAL A 107 -48.36 18.45 34.12
CA VAL A 107 -49.54 17.57 34.00
C VAL A 107 -49.23 16.37 33.11
N VAL A 108 -48.53 16.56 31.98
CA VAL A 108 -48.20 15.46 31.05
C VAL A 108 -47.35 14.34 31.64
N THR A 109 -46.68 14.59 32.77
CA THR A 109 -45.86 13.58 33.48
C THR A 109 -46.46 13.13 34.80
N SER A 110 -47.65 13.63 35.13
CA SER A 110 -48.31 13.40 36.44
C SER A 110 -49.49 12.44 36.31
N LYS A 111 -50.24 12.27 37.42
CA LYS A 111 -51.49 11.53 37.47
C LYS A 111 -52.70 12.38 36.97
N PHE A 112 -52.46 13.64 36.68
CA PHE A 112 -53.52 14.60 36.28
C PHE A 112 -53.71 14.67 34.75
N THR A 113 -53.16 13.71 33.99
CA THR A 113 -53.27 13.69 32.54
C THR A 113 -54.69 13.68 32.00
N ASN A 114 -55.64 13.14 32.78
CA ASN A 114 -57.07 13.18 32.46
C ASN A 114 -57.65 14.61 32.49
N GLN A 115 -56.99 15.57 33.13
CA GLN A 115 -57.44 16.97 33.21
C GLN A 115 -57.01 17.82 32.02
N ILE A 116 -56.18 17.29 31.11
CA ILE A 116 -55.63 18.05 29.98
C ILE A 116 -56.71 18.73 29.18
N LYS A 117 -57.79 18.02 28.82
CA LYS A 117 -58.89 18.57 28.05
C LYS A 117 -59.57 19.74 28.81
N THR A 118 -59.87 19.56 30.08
CA THR A 118 -60.45 20.59 30.94
C THR A 118 -59.54 21.81 31.08
N LEU A 119 -58.22 21.60 31.22
CA LEU A 119 -57.25 22.71 31.28
C LEU A 119 -57.24 23.51 30.01
N VAL A 120 -57.29 22.86 28.84
CA VAL A 120 -57.36 23.55 27.54
C VAL A 120 -58.67 24.30 27.39
N GLU A 121 -59.82 23.71 27.74
CA GLU A 121 -61.10 24.36 27.71
C GLU A 121 -61.15 25.61 28.63
N LYS A 122 -60.38 25.63 29.71
CA LYS A 122 -60.19 26.76 30.62
C LYS A 122 -59.08 27.74 30.20
N GLY A 123 -58.44 27.57 29.03
CA GLY A 123 -57.50 28.51 28.48
C GLY A 123 -56.02 28.21 28.76
N ALA A 124 -55.67 26.98 29.09
CA ALA A 124 -54.27 26.60 29.15
C ALA A 124 -53.62 26.58 27.76
N ASP A 125 -52.48 27.25 27.59
CA ASP A 125 -51.75 27.33 26.30
C ASP A 125 -51.05 26.01 26.03
N LEU A 126 -51.58 25.28 25.01
CA LEU A 126 -51.02 23.99 24.57
C LEU A 126 -49.62 24.11 23.93
N ASN A 127 -49.32 25.31 23.45
CA ASN A 127 -48.13 25.58 22.64
C ASN A 127 -47.06 26.38 23.41
N ALA A 128 -47.27 26.60 24.70
CA ALA A 128 -46.28 27.26 25.54
C ALA A 128 -44.96 26.49 25.56
N TYR A 129 -43.85 27.24 25.47
CA TYR A 129 -42.50 26.69 25.52
C TYR A 129 -41.92 26.73 26.93
N ASP A 130 -41.17 25.68 27.34
CA ASP A 130 -40.28 25.76 28.47
C ASP A 130 -38.93 26.44 28.11
N ALA A 131 -37.96 26.51 29.03
CA ALA A 131 -36.67 27.15 28.77
C ALA A 131 -35.84 26.42 27.68
N ASP A 132 -36.08 25.12 27.46
CA ASP A 132 -35.45 24.34 26.38
C ASP A 132 -36.23 24.46 25.06
N GLY A 133 -37.29 25.25 25.03
CA GLY A 133 -38.20 25.40 23.89
C GLY A 133 -39.17 24.22 23.71
N ASN A 134 -39.25 23.29 24.67
CA ASN A 134 -40.19 22.19 24.53
C ASN A 134 -41.63 22.64 24.85
N THR A 135 -42.60 22.18 24.09
CA THR A 135 -44.02 22.24 24.42
C THR A 135 -44.39 21.00 25.24
N ALA A 136 -45.61 21.01 25.80
CA ALA A 136 -46.19 19.84 26.50
C ALA A 136 -46.17 18.59 25.60
N LEU A 137 -46.35 18.70 24.28
CA LEU A 137 -46.26 17.60 23.30
C LEU A 137 -44.83 17.05 23.17
N HIS A 138 -43.83 17.92 23.13
CA HIS A 138 -42.43 17.48 23.15
C HIS A 138 -42.13 16.66 24.43
N VAL A 139 -42.58 17.13 25.58
CA VAL A 139 -42.39 16.43 26.85
C VAL A 139 -43.09 15.05 26.85
N ALA A 140 -44.32 14.99 26.32
CA ALA A 140 -45.08 13.72 26.23
C ALA A 140 -44.36 12.69 25.31
N ILE A 141 -43.70 13.14 24.25
CA ILE A 141 -42.89 12.26 23.36
C ILE A 141 -41.62 11.81 24.09
N LEU A 142 -40.87 12.72 24.70
CA LEU A 142 -39.68 12.40 25.48
C LEU A 142 -39.95 11.35 26.58
N LYS A 143 -41.16 11.39 27.19
CA LYS A 143 -41.64 10.42 28.16
C LYS A 143 -42.26 9.16 27.54
N SER A 144 -42.36 9.09 26.22
CA SER A 144 -42.98 7.99 25.47
C SER A 144 -44.42 7.68 25.88
N ASN A 145 -45.20 8.72 26.24
CA ASN A 145 -46.58 8.57 26.68
C ASN A 145 -47.56 8.85 25.52
N LEU A 146 -47.84 7.82 24.73
CA LEU A 146 -48.70 7.93 23.55
C LEU A 146 -50.13 8.39 23.90
N ALA A 147 -50.70 7.98 25.07
CA ALA A 147 -52.02 8.37 25.47
C ALA A 147 -52.11 9.90 25.70
N VAL A 148 -51.08 10.47 26.34
CA VAL A 148 -50.99 11.92 26.54
C VAL A 148 -50.74 12.66 25.23
N GLN A 149 -49.92 12.13 24.32
CA GLN A 149 -49.72 12.69 22.99
C GLN A 149 -51.05 12.81 22.26
N LYS A 150 -51.88 11.74 22.31
CA LYS A 150 -53.23 11.77 21.70
C LYS A 150 -54.10 12.85 22.29
N LEU A 151 -54.18 12.93 23.60
CA LEU A 151 -54.98 13.97 24.28
C LEU A 151 -54.57 15.39 23.89
N LEU A 152 -53.27 15.67 23.82
CA LEU A 152 -52.74 16.99 23.43
C LEU A 152 -53.09 17.34 21.97
N VAL A 153 -52.87 16.40 21.04
CA VAL A 153 -53.13 16.61 19.61
C VAL A 153 -54.64 16.71 19.33
N GLU A 154 -55.48 15.88 19.97
CA GLU A 154 -56.94 15.99 19.90
C GLU A 154 -57.43 17.33 20.44
N SER A 155 -56.75 17.89 21.44
CA SER A 155 -57.01 19.22 21.97
C SER A 155 -56.42 20.36 21.10
N LYS A 156 -55.85 20.04 19.94
CA LYS A 156 -55.30 20.98 18.93
C LYS A 156 -53.90 21.54 19.26
N ALA A 157 -53.08 20.80 19.98
CA ALA A 157 -51.64 21.13 20.07
C ALA A 157 -51.00 21.12 18.67
N ASP A 158 -50.18 22.12 18.37
CA ASP A 158 -49.46 22.19 17.11
C ASP A 158 -48.36 21.12 17.08
N VAL A 159 -48.47 20.18 16.11
CA VAL A 159 -47.56 19.05 15.94
C VAL A 159 -46.24 19.42 15.27
N ASN A 160 -46.10 20.67 14.77
CA ASN A 160 -44.96 21.14 13.98
C ASN A 160 -44.08 22.18 14.69
N LEU A 161 -44.42 22.55 15.92
CA LEU A 161 -43.59 23.46 16.70
C LEU A 161 -42.20 22.83 16.96
N ARG A 162 -41.19 23.67 16.98
CA ARG A 162 -39.81 23.23 17.16
C ARG A 162 -39.22 23.80 18.44
N ASN A 163 -38.54 22.94 19.21
CA ASN A 163 -37.84 23.35 20.43
C ASN A 163 -36.54 24.14 20.13
N ASN A 164 -35.73 24.50 21.14
CA ASN A 164 -34.51 25.27 20.96
C ASN A 164 -33.49 24.61 20.02
N PRO A 165 -33.23 23.26 20.06
CA PRO A 165 -32.47 22.55 19.03
C PRO A 165 -33.19 22.47 17.66
N ARG A 166 -34.34 23.17 17.49
CA ARG A 166 -35.22 23.16 16.32
C ARG A 166 -35.81 21.79 15.98
N LYS A 167 -35.86 20.86 16.94
CA LYS A 167 -36.48 19.55 16.75
C LYS A 167 -38.00 19.64 16.90
N SER A 168 -38.72 19.13 15.93
CA SER A 168 -40.17 18.97 15.97
C SER A 168 -40.56 17.73 16.80
N PRO A 169 -41.85 17.61 17.23
CA PRO A 169 -42.34 16.40 17.88
C PRO A 169 -42.03 15.12 17.12
N ILE A 170 -42.26 15.09 15.79
CA ILE A 170 -41.94 13.90 14.98
C ILE A 170 -40.44 13.62 14.93
N TYR A 171 -39.57 14.64 14.90
CA TYR A 171 -38.13 14.46 14.97
C TYR A 171 -37.71 13.70 16.26
N LEU A 172 -38.26 14.14 17.42
CA LEU A 172 -38.02 13.47 18.70
C LEU A 172 -38.56 12.03 18.72
N ALA A 173 -39.71 11.79 18.09
CA ALA A 173 -40.29 10.45 17.99
C ALA A 173 -39.39 9.50 17.18
N PHE A 174 -38.73 10.01 16.11
CA PHE A 174 -37.70 9.27 15.37
C PHE A 174 -36.46 8.99 16.25
N GLU A 175 -35.96 9.98 16.99
CA GLU A 175 -34.82 9.77 17.91
C GLU A 175 -35.11 8.67 18.94
N LYS A 176 -36.35 8.60 19.44
CA LYS A 176 -36.80 7.59 20.40
C LYS A 176 -37.20 6.27 19.75
N GLY A 177 -37.24 6.18 18.42
CA GLY A 177 -37.65 4.98 17.69
C GLY A 177 -39.11 4.56 17.95
N LYS A 178 -40.01 5.50 18.28
CA LYS A 178 -41.41 5.23 18.69
C LYS A 178 -42.33 5.20 17.48
N ILE A 179 -42.45 4.06 16.83
CA ILE A 179 -43.24 3.89 15.60
C ILE A 179 -44.68 4.33 15.76
N ASP A 180 -45.34 3.99 16.87
CA ASP A 180 -46.74 4.36 17.10
C ASP A 180 -46.91 5.87 17.23
N SER A 181 -45.99 6.56 17.91
CA SER A 181 -45.96 8.01 18.01
C SER A 181 -45.72 8.66 16.64
N ILE A 182 -44.81 8.12 15.85
CA ILE A 182 -44.50 8.61 14.49
C ILE A 182 -45.74 8.50 13.62
N ASN A 183 -46.36 7.33 13.54
CA ASN A 183 -47.57 7.11 12.75
C ASN A 183 -48.69 8.03 13.18
N PHE A 184 -48.93 8.19 14.48
CA PHE A 184 -49.95 9.07 15.01
C PHE A 184 -49.70 10.54 14.63
N LEU A 185 -48.47 11.02 14.75
CA LEU A 185 -48.10 12.39 14.39
C LEU A 185 -48.28 12.64 12.88
N LEU A 186 -47.85 11.69 12.02
CA LEU A 186 -48.05 11.78 10.57
C LEU A 186 -49.52 11.85 10.18
N GLN A 187 -50.37 11.04 10.81
CA GLN A 187 -51.83 11.06 10.58
C GLN A 187 -52.46 12.40 10.98
N ASN A 188 -51.80 13.16 11.86
CA ASN A 188 -52.28 14.47 12.32
C ASN A 188 -51.49 15.64 11.73
N GLY A 189 -50.84 15.44 10.59
CA GLY A 189 -50.23 16.52 9.80
C GLY A 189 -48.85 16.96 10.25
N ALA A 190 -48.09 16.09 10.93
CA ALA A 190 -46.71 16.40 11.21
C ALA A 190 -45.87 16.42 9.94
N ASP A 191 -45.10 17.48 9.74
CA ASP A 191 -44.18 17.63 8.62
C ASP A 191 -42.86 16.89 8.94
N ILE A 192 -42.62 15.82 8.18
CA ILE A 192 -41.42 14.98 8.32
C ILE A 192 -40.14 15.64 7.77
N ASN A 193 -40.27 16.73 7.04
CA ASN A 193 -39.14 17.43 6.41
C ASN A 193 -38.64 18.64 7.23
N LEU A 194 -39.19 18.88 8.42
CA LEU A 194 -38.69 19.94 9.30
C LEU A 194 -37.28 19.61 9.83
N PRO A 195 -36.29 20.47 9.54
CA PRO A 195 -34.92 20.23 9.99
C PRO A 195 -34.68 20.68 11.43
N ASP A 196 -33.74 20.04 12.09
CA ASP A 196 -33.15 20.49 13.35
C ASP A 196 -32.19 21.69 13.13
N LEU A 197 -31.47 22.08 14.18
CA LEU A 197 -30.49 23.18 14.12
C LEU A 197 -29.31 22.87 13.17
N THR A 198 -29.03 21.60 12.94
CA THR A 198 -27.93 21.15 12.02
C THR A 198 -28.41 20.95 10.58
N GLY A 199 -29.65 21.29 10.27
CA GLY A 199 -30.25 21.08 8.95
C GLY A 199 -30.75 19.66 8.70
N ARG A 200 -30.63 18.76 9.67
CA ARG A 200 -31.00 17.35 9.52
C ARG A 200 -32.49 17.13 9.77
N THR A 201 -33.10 16.39 8.91
CA THR A 201 -34.49 15.95 9.00
C THR A 201 -34.58 14.56 9.66
N PRO A 202 -35.74 14.02 10.05
CA PRO A 202 -35.91 12.69 10.63
C PRO A 202 -35.29 11.55 9.83
N ILE A 203 -35.11 11.67 8.50
CA ILE A 203 -34.46 10.67 7.66
C ILE A 203 -32.99 10.45 8.09
N PHE A 204 -32.28 11.53 8.50
CA PHE A 204 -30.91 11.40 9.02
C PHE A 204 -30.84 10.64 10.34
N VAL A 205 -31.87 10.80 11.18
CA VAL A 205 -31.97 10.06 12.45
C VAL A 205 -32.11 8.56 12.18
N ALA A 206 -32.96 8.17 11.21
CA ALA A 206 -33.13 6.79 10.82
C ALA A 206 -31.81 6.17 10.28
N ILE A 207 -31.03 6.95 9.54
CA ILE A 207 -29.72 6.55 9.00
C ILE A 207 -28.67 6.44 10.12
N GLU A 208 -28.60 7.40 11.04
CA GLU A 208 -27.70 7.39 12.19
C GLU A 208 -27.89 6.12 13.03
N GLN A 209 -29.17 5.74 13.26
CA GLN A 209 -29.54 4.52 13.98
C GLN A 209 -29.39 3.25 13.13
N ARG A 210 -29.05 3.36 11.84
CA ARG A 210 -29.04 2.26 10.86
C ARG A 210 -30.34 1.44 10.89
N ASN A 211 -31.46 2.11 11.10
CA ASN A 211 -32.75 1.46 11.29
C ASN A 211 -33.54 1.49 9.97
N ILE A 212 -33.56 0.36 9.27
CA ILE A 212 -34.24 0.25 7.97
C ILE A 212 -35.76 0.48 8.08
N LYS A 213 -36.39 0.07 9.20
CA LYS A 213 -37.83 0.27 9.39
C LYS A 213 -38.17 1.74 9.52
N LEU A 214 -37.39 2.51 10.30
CA LEU A 214 -37.57 3.96 10.43
C LEU A 214 -37.27 4.68 9.09
N LEU A 215 -36.22 4.26 8.37
CA LEU A 215 -35.89 4.85 7.07
C LEU A 215 -37.02 4.61 6.06
N THR A 216 -37.54 3.41 5.98
CA THR A 216 -38.67 3.08 5.10
C THR A 216 -39.90 3.87 5.48
N LEU A 217 -40.23 3.96 6.79
CA LEU A 217 -41.36 4.74 7.29
C LEU A 217 -41.22 6.23 6.95
N ALA A 218 -40.02 6.79 7.07
CA ALA A 218 -39.75 8.17 6.68
C ALA A 218 -40.01 8.41 5.19
N LEU A 219 -39.47 7.52 4.34
CA LEU A 219 -39.63 7.65 2.89
C LEU A 219 -41.06 7.39 2.43
N ASP A 220 -41.80 6.48 3.06
CA ASP A 220 -43.22 6.24 2.83
C ASP A 220 -44.10 7.46 3.21
N ALA A 221 -43.63 8.24 4.18
CA ALA A 221 -44.24 9.51 4.60
C ALA A 221 -43.72 10.71 3.80
N ASN A 222 -43.15 10.51 2.62
CA ASN A 222 -42.62 11.55 1.72
C ASN A 222 -41.46 12.38 2.33
N ALA A 223 -40.63 11.80 3.19
CA ALA A 223 -39.37 12.43 3.55
C ALA A 223 -38.50 12.65 2.30
N ASN A 224 -37.94 13.85 2.14
CA ASN A 224 -37.12 14.18 0.99
C ASN A 224 -35.77 13.42 1.07
N PRO A 225 -35.48 12.44 0.18
CA PRO A 225 -34.24 11.68 0.20
C PRO A 225 -33.02 12.49 -0.24
N ASN A 226 -33.22 13.71 -0.73
CA ASN A 226 -32.20 14.61 -1.25
C ASN A 226 -32.01 15.89 -0.41
N SER A 227 -32.63 15.97 0.78
CA SER A 227 -32.41 17.10 1.69
C SER A 227 -30.95 17.22 2.09
N GLU A 228 -30.48 18.45 2.33
CA GLU A 228 -29.08 18.70 2.75
C GLU A 228 -29.06 19.19 4.20
N ASP A 229 -28.08 18.72 4.95
CA ASP A 229 -27.76 19.30 6.26
C ASP A 229 -26.94 20.61 6.09
N THR A 230 -26.62 21.29 7.20
CA THR A 230 -25.84 22.56 7.17
C THR A 230 -24.41 22.40 6.63
N LYS A 231 -23.95 21.17 6.43
CA LYS A 231 -22.64 20.84 5.82
C LYS A 231 -22.80 20.37 4.37
N SER A 232 -23.95 20.56 3.75
CA SER A 232 -24.29 20.05 2.41
C SER A 232 -24.21 18.54 2.28
N ILE A 233 -24.35 17.80 3.39
CA ILE A 233 -24.39 16.33 3.37
C ILE A 233 -25.82 15.88 3.07
N ARG A 234 -25.98 15.06 2.03
CA ARG A 234 -27.26 14.42 1.68
C ARG A 234 -27.44 13.08 2.41
N PRO A 235 -28.67 12.59 2.62
CA PRO A 235 -28.94 11.31 3.28
C PRO A 235 -28.16 10.14 2.70
N ILE A 236 -28.01 10.05 1.38
CA ILE A 236 -27.28 8.97 0.73
C ILE A 236 -25.77 9.02 1.04
N VAL A 237 -25.16 10.21 1.05
CA VAL A 237 -23.76 10.40 1.46
C VAL A 237 -23.57 9.98 2.91
N PHE A 238 -24.49 10.41 3.77
CA PHE A 238 -24.46 10.05 5.19
C PHE A 238 -24.67 8.54 5.43
N ALA A 239 -25.53 7.88 4.65
CA ALA A 239 -25.73 6.44 4.72
C ALA A 239 -24.46 5.65 4.31
N ILE A 240 -23.73 6.13 3.29
CA ILE A 240 -22.43 5.56 2.91
C ILE A 240 -21.39 5.76 4.02
N GLU A 241 -21.33 6.97 4.60
CA GLU A 241 -20.45 7.28 5.72
C GLU A 241 -20.69 6.35 6.92
N LYS A 242 -21.97 6.12 7.25
CA LYS A 242 -22.36 5.23 8.35
C LYS A 242 -22.22 3.73 8.00
N GLY A 243 -21.86 3.37 6.77
CA GLY A 243 -21.80 1.98 6.32
C GLY A 243 -23.16 1.28 6.33
N PHE A 244 -24.25 2.03 6.15
CA PHE A 244 -25.62 1.51 6.14
C PHE A 244 -26.04 1.08 4.74
N THR A 245 -25.48 -0.06 4.26
CA THR A 245 -25.65 -0.56 2.89
C THR A 245 -27.11 -0.72 2.47
N SER A 246 -27.94 -1.35 3.31
CA SER A 246 -29.38 -1.50 3.01
C SER A 246 -30.11 -0.15 2.99
N GLY A 247 -29.65 0.81 3.77
CA GLY A 247 -30.15 2.18 3.73
C GLY A 247 -29.82 2.89 2.40
N VAL A 248 -28.59 2.71 1.89
CA VAL A 248 -28.19 3.24 0.57
C VAL A 248 -29.08 2.66 -0.52
N GLU A 249 -29.29 1.36 -0.53
CA GLU A 249 -30.16 0.70 -1.51
C GLU A 249 -31.60 1.21 -1.43
N THR A 250 -32.14 1.33 -0.23
CA THR A 250 -33.50 1.87 -0.02
C THR A 250 -33.62 3.32 -0.49
N LEU A 251 -32.65 4.17 -0.19
CA LEU A 251 -32.60 5.56 -0.63
C LEU A 251 -32.60 5.66 -2.16
N LEU A 252 -31.74 4.90 -2.85
CA LEU A 252 -31.68 4.87 -4.31
C LEU A 252 -32.99 4.38 -4.94
N ASN A 253 -33.64 3.38 -4.34
CA ASN A 253 -34.93 2.87 -4.83
C ASN A 253 -36.10 3.85 -4.58
N ARG A 254 -35.91 4.82 -3.70
CA ARG A 254 -36.90 5.84 -3.32
C ARG A 254 -36.52 7.26 -3.81
N GLY A 255 -35.69 7.36 -4.86
CA GLY A 255 -35.43 8.62 -5.56
C GLY A 255 -34.28 9.47 -5.00
N ALA A 256 -33.40 8.88 -4.21
CA ALA A 256 -32.13 9.55 -3.90
C ALA A 256 -31.30 9.72 -5.17
N ASP A 257 -30.74 10.90 -5.35
CA ASP A 257 -29.95 11.26 -6.52
C ASP A 257 -28.61 10.50 -6.52
N VAL A 258 -28.45 9.57 -7.47
CA VAL A 258 -27.24 8.78 -7.64
C VAL A 258 -26.02 9.63 -8.04
N GLN A 259 -26.24 10.82 -8.63
CA GLN A 259 -25.19 11.76 -9.01
C GLN A 259 -24.77 12.68 -7.85
N SER A 260 -25.33 12.49 -6.67
CA SER A 260 -24.95 13.24 -5.47
C SER A 260 -23.43 13.16 -5.24
N LYS A 261 -22.89 14.24 -4.66
CA LYS A 261 -21.47 14.35 -4.31
C LYS A 261 -21.30 14.59 -2.82
N THR A 262 -20.11 14.29 -2.31
CA THR A 262 -19.72 14.74 -0.97
C THR A 262 -19.52 16.26 -0.95
N PRO A 263 -19.45 16.89 0.22
CA PRO A 263 -19.14 18.33 0.32
C PRO A 263 -17.84 18.73 -0.37
N GLU A 264 -16.87 17.82 -0.46
CA GLU A 264 -15.58 17.99 -1.14
C GLU A 264 -15.68 17.80 -2.67
N GLY A 265 -16.86 17.52 -3.18
CA GLY A 265 -17.12 17.34 -4.61
C GLY A 265 -16.86 15.92 -5.15
N GLU A 266 -16.53 14.96 -4.28
CA GLU A 266 -16.26 13.57 -4.69
C GLU A 266 -17.58 12.84 -4.97
N SER A 267 -17.60 12.02 -6.03
CA SER A 267 -18.79 11.23 -6.37
C SER A 267 -19.03 10.08 -5.39
N LEU A 268 -20.29 9.63 -5.28
CA LEU A 268 -20.67 8.50 -4.42
C LEU A 268 -19.85 7.24 -4.73
N LEU A 269 -19.47 7.04 -5.99
CA LEU A 269 -18.72 5.89 -6.44
C LEU A 269 -17.34 5.82 -5.78
N PHE A 270 -16.58 6.92 -5.82
CA PHE A 270 -15.26 6.99 -5.19
C PHE A 270 -15.35 7.05 -3.68
N TYR A 271 -16.36 7.74 -3.15
CA TYR A 271 -16.61 7.80 -1.71
C TYR A 271 -16.90 6.41 -1.11
N SER A 272 -17.67 5.57 -1.83
CA SER A 272 -17.93 4.19 -1.39
C SER A 272 -16.67 3.33 -1.34
N VAL A 273 -15.72 3.54 -2.27
CA VAL A 273 -14.41 2.88 -2.29
C VAL A 273 -13.51 3.41 -1.16
N GLU A 274 -13.56 4.70 -0.87
CA GLU A 274 -12.85 5.28 0.27
C GLU A 274 -13.33 4.66 1.59
N LYS A 275 -14.63 4.50 1.74
CA LYS A 275 -15.25 3.83 2.91
C LYS A 275 -15.16 2.29 2.87
N ARG A 276 -14.43 1.72 1.90
CA ARG A 276 -14.22 0.28 1.71
C ARG A 276 -15.50 -0.54 1.59
N ASN A 277 -16.56 0.04 1.03
CA ASN A 277 -17.84 -0.62 0.86
C ASN A 277 -18.07 -1.04 -0.60
N LEU A 278 -17.41 -2.14 -1.01
CA LEU A 278 -17.51 -2.65 -2.38
C LEU A 278 -18.93 -3.09 -2.77
N VAL A 279 -19.78 -3.43 -1.78
CA VAL A 279 -21.20 -3.75 -2.05
C VAL A 279 -21.94 -2.51 -2.55
N VAL A 280 -21.75 -1.39 -1.88
CA VAL A 280 -22.30 -0.11 -2.33
C VAL A 280 -21.67 0.32 -3.65
N THR A 281 -20.35 0.15 -3.82
CA THR A 281 -19.67 0.46 -5.10
C THR A 281 -20.32 -0.30 -6.26
N ASN A 282 -20.53 -1.61 -6.09
CA ASN A 282 -21.19 -2.44 -7.10
C ASN A 282 -22.65 -1.98 -7.36
N LEU A 283 -23.39 -1.66 -6.30
CA LEU A 283 -24.75 -1.15 -6.41
C LEU A 283 -24.81 0.15 -7.23
N LEU A 284 -23.90 1.09 -6.96
CA LEU A 284 -23.79 2.37 -7.67
C LEU A 284 -23.47 2.20 -9.15
N ILE A 285 -22.56 1.28 -9.49
CA ILE A 285 -22.25 0.91 -10.87
C ILE A 285 -23.50 0.35 -11.56
N LYS A 286 -24.22 -0.59 -10.91
CA LYS A 286 -25.47 -1.15 -11.44
C LYS A 286 -26.58 -0.10 -11.62
N LYS A 287 -26.55 0.98 -10.86
CA LYS A 287 -27.44 2.14 -11.00
C LYS A 287 -26.98 3.13 -12.07
N GLY A 288 -25.95 2.81 -12.85
CA GLY A 288 -25.52 3.55 -14.02
C GLY A 288 -24.41 4.58 -13.81
N LEU A 289 -23.72 4.55 -12.67
CA LEU A 289 -22.53 5.39 -12.54
C LEU A 289 -21.40 4.83 -13.42
N ASN A 290 -20.75 5.75 -14.14
CA ASN A 290 -19.67 5.38 -15.07
C ASN A 290 -18.42 4.92 -14.30
N VAL A 291 -18.03 3.66 -14.53
CA VAL A 291 -16.87 3.01 -13.92
C VAL A 291 -15.54 3.68 -14.33
N ASP A 292 -15.50 4.29 -15.52
CA ASP A 292 -14.33 4.98 -16.06
C ASP A 292 -14.28 6.48 -15.70
N SER A 293 -15.23 6.95 -14.85
CA SER A 293 -15.17 8.30 -14.33
C SER A 293 -13.89 8.54 -13.54
N LYS A 294 -13.49 9.82 -13.44
CA LYS A 294 -12.30 10.21 -12.67
C LYS A 294 -12.73 10.90 -11.37
N ASN A 295 -11.99 10.63 -10.31
CA ASN A 295 -12.17 11.33 -9.03
C ASN A 295 -11.61 12.76 -9.10
N THR A 296 -11.69 13.49 -8.00
CA THR A 296 -11.18 14.86 -7.86
C THR A 296 -9.67 14.98 -8.12
N ASN A 297 -8.90 13.89 -8.02
CA ASN A 297 -7.46 13.82 -8.33
C ASN A 297 -7.19 13.31 -9.76
N GLY A 298 -8.18 13.18 -10.61
CA GLY A 298 -8.05 12.73 -12.00
C GLY A 298 -7.83 11.23 -12.19
N LYS A 299 -7.96 10.39 -11.13
CA LYS A 299 -7.75 8.94 -11.18
C LYS A 299 -9.07 8.18 -11.36
N THR A 300 -9.04 7.10 -12.16
CA THR A 300 -10.13 6.14 -12.29
C THR A 300 -10.13 5.14 -11.12
N LEU A 301 -11.24 4.42 -10.92
CA LEU A 301 -11.30 3.30 -9.95
C LEU A 301 -10.29 2.19 -10.29
N PHE A 302 -10.07 1.95 -11.57
CA PHE A 302 -9.08 1.01 -12.05
C PHE A 302 -7.66 1.40 -11.57
N GLU A 303 -7.25 2.66 -11.75
CA GLU A 303 -5.95 3.16 -11.27
C GLU A 303 -5.83 3.11 -9.74
N ILE A 304 -6.92 3.39 -9.03
CA ILE A 304 -6.97 3.28 -7.56
C ILE A 304 -6.78 1.82 -7.13
N ALA A 305 -7.45 0.86 -7.77
CA ALA A 305 -7.30 -0.55 -7.49
C ALA A 305 -5.86 -1.04 -7.72
N LEU A 306 -5.25 -0.64 -8.83
CA LEU A 306 -3.85 -0.92 -9.14
C LEU A 306 -2.90 -0.33 -8.08
N THR A 307 -3.09 0.95 -7.75
CA THR A 307 -2.22 1.65 -6.79
C THR A 307 -2.28 1.03 -5.40
N LYS A 308 -3.50 0.71 -4.93
CA LYS A 308 -3.75 0.12 -3.61
C LYS A 308 -3.52 -1.40 -3.56
N ASN A 309 -3.20 -2.04 -4.67
CA ASN A 309 -3.10 -3.49 -4.80
C ASN A 309 -4.39 -4.22 -4.36
N ASP A 310 -5.54 -3.63 -4.70
CA ASP A 310 -6.87 -4.16 -4.34
C ASP A 310 -7.45 -4.99 -5.49
N SER A 311 -7.23 -6.30 -5.44
CA SER A 311 -7.70 -7.23 -6.46
C SER A 311 -9.23 -7.37 -6.48
N ASN A 312 -9.92 -7.16 -5.34
CA ASN A 312 -11.38 -7.24 -5.28
C ASN A 312 -12.02 -6.03 -5.98
N LEU A 313 -11.49 -4.83 -5.72
CA LEU A 313 -11.93 -3.63 -6.42
C LEU A 313 -11.61 -3.74 -7.91
N LEU A 314 -10.39 -4.18 -8.27
CA LEU A 314 -10.03 -4.36 -9.68
C LEU A 314 -10.95 -5.34 -10.39
N LYS A 315 -11.25 -6.47 -9.76
CA LYS A 315 -12.19 -7.47 -10.31
C LYS A 315 -13.57 -6.85 -10.56
N LEU A 316 -14.09 -6.12 -9.58
CA LEU A 316 -15.38 -5.44 -9.70
C LEU A 316 -15.40 -4.46 -10.87
N VAL A 317 -14.35 -3.66 -11.01
CA VAL A 317 -14.23 -2.63 -12.06
C VAL A 317 -14.11 -3.28 -13.44
N LEU A 318 -13.32 -4.37 -13.57
CA LEU A 318 -13.18 -5.12 -14.82
C LEU A 318 -14.47 -5.89 -15.19
N ASP A 319 -15.17 -6.47 -14.19
CA ASP A 319 -16.48 -7.11 -14.39
C ASP A 319 -17.55 -6.11 -14.84
N ALA A 320 -17.39 -4.84 -14.48
CA ALA A 320 -18.25 -3.74 -14.92
C ALA A 320 -17.87 -3.16 -16.31
N GLY A 321 -16.87 -3.75 -16.99
CA GLY A 321 -16.52 -3.42 -18.37
C GLY A 321 -15.37 -2.41 -18.53
N ALA A 322 -14.64 -2.09 -17.47
CA ALA A 322 -13.44 -1.25 -17.63
C ALA A 322 -12.39 -1.92 -18.52
N ASN A 323 -11.71 -1.14 -19.36
CA ASN A 323 -10.69 -1.65 -20.27
C ASN A 323 -9.41 -2.08 -19.52
N PRO A 324 -9.00 -3.38 -19.55
CA PRO A 324 -7.78 -3.85 -18.91
C PRO A 324 -6.49 -3.30 -19.55
N ASN A 325 -6.58 -2.71 -20.75
CA ASN A 325 -5.47 -2.20 -21.54
C ASN A 325 -5.40 -0.68 -21.58
N GLN A 326 -6.14 0.02 -20.71
CA GLN A 326 -6.10 1.46 -20.66
C GLN A 326 -4.70 1.97 -20.31
N THR A 327 -4.28 3.07 -20.94
CA THR A 327 -3.02 3.71 -20.60
C THR A 327 -3.13 4.38 -19.23
N LEU A 328 -2.24 4.03 -18.30
CA LEU A 328 -2.20 4.63 -16.97
C LEU A 328 -1.68 6.08 -17.03
N SER A 329 -1.94 6.84 -15.98
CA SER A 329 -1.38 8.19 -15.79
C SER A 329 0.17 8.22 -15.84
N THR A 330 0.81 7.06 -15.66
CA THR A 330 2.27 6.84 -15.77
C THR A 330 2.73 6.52 -17.18
N ASN A 331 1.86 6.52 -18.19
CA ASN A 331 2.11 6.06 -19.56
C ASN A 331 2.51 4.59 -19.69
N LYS A 332 2.27 3.77 -18.67
CA LYS A 332 2.53 2.33 -18.70
C LYS A 332 1.27 1.54 -19.00
N ASN A 333 1.45 0.33 -19.52
CA ASN A 333 0.42 -0.68 -19.61
C ASN A 333 0.13 -1.24 -18.19
N PRO A 334 -1.14 -1.48 -17.80
CA PRO A 334 -1.50 -1.99 -16.47
C PRO A 334 -0.83 -3.31 -16.08
N LEU A 335 -0.69 -4.23 -17.05
CA LEU A 335 -0.03 -5.52 -16.82
C LEU A 335 1.47 -5.34 -16.58
N GLU A 336 2.13 -4.49 -17.35
CA GLU A 336 3.53 -4.10 -17.14
C GLU A 336 3.73 -3.53 -15.73
N GLU A 337 2.93 -2.53 -15.35
CA GLU A 337 3.00 -1.90 -14.02
C GLU A 337 2.78 -2.92 -12.89
N ALA A 338 1.82 -3.83 -13.05
CA ALA A 338 1.55 -4.85 -12.05
C ALA A 338 2.72 -5.82 -11.89
N ILE A 339 3.36 -6.25 -12.98
CA ILE A 339 4.52 -7.15 -12.95
C ILE A 339 5.75 -6.42 -12.40
N GLU A 340 6.04 -5.20 -12.86
CA GLU A 340 7.18 -4.42 -12.37
C GLU A 340 7.08 -4.07 -10.88
N SER A 341 5.87 -3.86 -10.40
CA SER A 341 5.59 -3.63 -8.98
C SER A 341 5.39 -4.92 -8.17
N SER A 342 5.56 -6.09 -8.78
CA SER A 342 5.37 -7.42 -8.15
C SER A 342 3.96 -7.63 -7.55
N LYS A 343 2.94 -7.01 -8.13
CA LYS A 343 1.53 -7.15 -7.72
C LYS A 343 0.91 -8.37 -8.42
N TRP A 344 1.33 -9.57 -8.02
CA TRP A 344 1.05 -10.80 -8.74
C TRP A 344 -0.44 -11.13 -8.88
N ALA A 345 -1.25 -10.91 -7.84
CA ALA A 345 -2.69 -11.14 -7.90
C ALA A 345 -3.40 -10.20 -8.90
N ILE A 346 -2.92 -8.97 -9.01
CA ILE A 346 -3.38 -7.99 -9.99
C ILE A 346 -2.99 -8.44 -11.40
N ALA A 347 -1.72 -8.84 -11.60
CA ALA A 347 -1.24 -9.31 -12.89
C ALA A 347 -2.01 -10.56 -13.37
N GLU A 348 -2.25 -11.52 -12.47
CA GLU A 348 -3.05 -12.72 -12.75
C GLU A 348 -4.46 -12.35 -13.21
N LEU A 349 -5.14 -11.48 -12.46
CA LEU A 349 -6.49 -11.02 -12.77
C LEU A 349 -6.55 -10.27 -14.12
N LEU A 350 -5.56 -9.40 -14.41
CA LEU A 350 -5.49 -8.70 -15.69
C LEU A 350 -5.36 -9.67 -16.87
N ILE A 351 -4.51 -10.70 -16.75
CA ILE A 351 -4.35 -11.75 -17.78
C ILE A 351 -5.64 -12.55 -17.95
N GLU A 352 -6.31 -12.91 -16.86
CA GLU A 352 -7.61 -13.59 -16.90
C GLU A 352 -8.70 -12.76 -17.57
N LYS A 353 -8.63 -11.44 -17.43
CA LYS A 353 -9.56 -10.46 -18.03
C LYS A 353 -9.08 -9.91 -19.37
N ASN A 354 -8.27 -10.70 -20.09
CA ASN A 354 -7.81 -10.44 -21.47
C ASN A 354 -6.96 -9.16 -21.62
N ALA A 355 -6.12 -8.84 -20.63
CA ALA A 355 -5.06 -7.87 -20.86
C ALA A 355 -4.12 -8.31 -21.99
N GLU A 356 -3.57 -7.36 -22.73
CA GLU A 356 -2.61 -7.62 -23.80
C GLU A 356 -1.32 -8.21 -23.24
N ILE A 357 -1.05 -9.48 -23.60
CA ILE A 357 0.08 -10.25 -23.08
C ILE A 357 1.29 -10.26 -24.01
N GLN A 358 1.16 -9.68 -25.22
CA GLN A 358 2.21 -9.62 -26.24
C GLN A 358 2.57 -8.19 -26.67
N SER A 359 2.14 -7.18 -25.95
CA SER A 359 2.53 -5.79 -26.18
C SER A 359 3.86 -5.50 -25.50
N PRO A 360 4.92 -5.11 -26.25
CA PRO A 360 6.21 -4.77 -25.67
C PRO A 360 6.18 -3.38 -25.03
N ASN A 361 6.93 -3.21 -23.96
CA ASN A 361 7.17 -1.89 -23.38
C ASN A 361 8.17 -1.08 -24.22
N LEU A 362 8.48 0.15 -23.79
CA LEU A 362 9.42 1.05 -24.47
C LEU A 362 10.83 0.44 -24.65
N SER A 363 11.23 -0.49 -23.79
CA SER A 363 12.50 -1.21 -23.89
C SER A 363 12.41 -2.51 -24.69
N GLY A 364 11.26 -2.84 -25.26
CA GLY A 364 11.04 -4.05 -26.05
C GLY A 364 10.71 -5.29 -25.22
N TYR A 365 10.58 -5.19 -23.90
CA TYR A 365 10.24 -6.32 -23.05
C TYR A 365 8.73 -6.60 -23.07
N LEU A 366 8.38 -7.85 -23.28
CA LEU A 366 7.05 -8.39 -23.13
C LEU A 366 6.77 -8.76 -21.65
N PRO A 367 5.50 -8.92 -21.25
CA PRO A 367 5.14 -9.34 -19.90
C PRO A 367 5.87 -10.59 -19.41
N ILE A 368 6.10 -11.59 -20.27
CA ILE A 368 6.86 -12.80 -19.92
C ILE A 368 8.31 -12.52 -19.58
N HIS A 369 8.94 -11.59 -20.30
CA HIS A 369 10.31 -11.14 -20.03
C HIS A 369 10.41 -10.47 -18.66
N LEU A 370 9.49 -9.53 -18.37
CA LEU A 370 9.45 -8.80 -17.10
C LEU A 370 9.19 -9.74 -15.92
N ALA A 371 8.25 -10.69 -16.07
CA ALA A 371 7.92 -11.68 -15.05
C ALA A 371 9.09 -12.64 -14.76
N SER A 372 9.92 -12.93 -15.79
CA SER A 372 11.07 -13.82 -15.66
C SER A 372 12.26 -13.19 -14.94
N ARG A 373 12.32 -11.86 -14.85
CA ARG A 373 13.34 -11.13 -14.07
C ARG A 373 13.06 -11.10 -12.57
N LYS A 374 11.87 -11.49 -12.15
CA LYS A 374 11.35 -11.41 -10.77
C LYS A 374 10.75 -12.74 -10.36
N PRO A 375 10.44 -12.99 -9.07
CA PRO A 375 9.86 -14.26 -8.62
C PRO A 375 8.40 -14.46 -9.06
N GLY A 376 8.11 -14.21 -10.35
CA GLY A 376 6.79 -14.25 -10.97
C GLY A 376 6.42 -15.58 -11.62
N ILE A 377 6.82 -16.73 -11.06
CA ILE A 377 6.66 -18.04 -11.69
C ILE A 377 5.21 -18.37 -12.11
N LYS A 378 4.22 -17.99 -11.29
CA LYS A 378 2.80 -18.20 -11.63
C LYS A 378 2.39 -17.41 -12.87
N ILE A 379 2.87 -16.18 -12.99
CA ILE A 379 2.58 -15.31 -14.14
C ILE A 379 3.24 -15.86 -15.40
N VAL A 380 4.51 -16.31 -15.30
CA VAL A 380 5.20 -16.95 -16.44
C VAL A 380 4.43 -18.18 -16.91
N ASP A 381 4.01 -19.07 -16.00
CA ASP A 381 3.23 -20.27 -16.36
C ASP A 381 1.86 -19.91 -16.98
N LEU A 382 1.19 -18.87 -16.44
CA LEU A 382 -0.08 -18.40 -16.97
C LEU A 382 0.06 -17.82 -18.38
N LEU A 383 1.10 -17.00 -18.62
CA LEU A 383 1.39 -16.43 -19.94
C LEU A 383 1.67 -17.52 -20.98
N LEU A 384 2.46 -18.55 -20.61
CA LEU A 384 2.71 -19.70 -21.47
C LEU A 384 1.42 -20.49 -21.76
N LYS A 385 0.56 -20.70 -20.77
CA LYS A 385 -0.77 -21.34 -20.96
C LYS A 385 -1.68 -20.52 -21.88
N LYS A 386 -1.55 -19.21 -21.88
CA LYS A 386 -2.29 -18.30 -22.77
C LYS A 386 -1.68 -18.20 -24.17
N GLY A 387 -0.64 -18.99 -24.48
CA GLY A 387 -0.08 -19.11 -25.81
C GLY A 387 1.08 -18.17 -26.14
N VAL A 388 1.68 -17.51 -25.16
CA VAL A 388 2.92 -16.76 -25.39
C VAL A 388 4.04 -17.73 -25.74
N PRO A 389 4.76 -17.57 -26.89
CA PRO A 389 5.85 -18.46 -27.26
C PRO A 389 6.96 -18.45 -26.21
N VAL A 390 7.46 -19.64 -25.84
CA VAL A 390 8.46 -19.78 -24.77
C VAL A 390 9.80 -19.10 -25.10
N ASP A 391 10.18 -19.12 -26.38
CA ASP A 391 11.43 -18.53 -26.88
C ASP A 391 11.23 -17.17 -27.58
N ILE A 392 10.12 -16.46 -27.27
CA ILE A 392 9.92 -15.12 -27.78
C ILE A 392 11.05 -14.21 -27.32
N ILE A 393 11.61 -13.43 -28.25
CA ILE A 393 12.75 -12.58 -27.98
C ILE A 393 12.34 -11.12 -27.76
N ASN A 394 13.12 -10.42 -26.97
CA ASN A 394 13.13 -8.96 -26.99
C ASN A 394 13.84 -8.50 -28.28
N ALA A 395 13.13 -7.83 -29.18
CA ALA A 395 13.66 -7.41 -30.47
C ALA A 395 14.85 -6.44 -30.38
N LYS A 396 15.05 -5.75 -29.24
CA LYS A 396 16.16 -4.79 -29.04
C LYS A 396 17.42 -5.44 -28.49
N THR A 397 17.27 -6.44 -27.59
CA THR A 397 18.37 -7.04 -26.83
C THR A 397 18.65 -8.49 -27.19
N ASN A 398 17.78 -9.12 -27.98
CA ASN A 398 17.80 -10.55 -28.31
C ASN A 398 17.67 -11.48 -27.08
N GLU A 399 17.22 -10.96 -25.94
CA GLU A 399 17.02 -11.76 -24.72
C GLU A 399 15.70 -12.54 -24.79
N THR A 400 15.73 -13.75 -24.21
CA THR A 400 14.54 -14.59 -24.01
C THR A 400 14.13 -14.57 -22.52
N ALA A 401 12.94 -15.08 -22.21
CA ALA A 401 12.52 -15.31 -20.84
C ALA A 401 13.51 -16.19 -20.04
N LEU A 402 14.09 -17.21 -20.71
CA LEU A 402 15.10 -18.10 -20.10
C LEU A 402 16.39 -17.35 -19.77
N SER A 403 16.93 -16.54 -20.70
CA SER A 403 18.14 -15.76 -20.44
C SER A 403 17.96 -14.82 -19.25
N LEU A 404 16.83 -14.09 -19.23
CA LEU A 404 16.50 -13.18 -18.13
C LEU A 404 16.30 -13.87 -16.79
N ALA A 405 15.69 -15.07 -16.77
CA ALA A 405 15.52 -15.85 -15.58
C ALA A 405 16.89 -16.31 -14.99
N LEU A 406 17.80 -16.75 -15.86
CA LEU A 406 19.18 -17.13 -15.47
C LEU A 406 19.96 -15.91 -14.96
N ASP A 407 19.88 -14.79 -15.66
CA ASP A 407 20.57 -13.55 -15.31
C ASP A 407 20.14 -12.98 -13.96
N ASN A 408 18.88 -13.16 -13.61
CA ASN A 408 18.32 -12.69 -12.36
C ASN A 408 18.21 -13.78 -11.28
N LYS A 409 18.91 -14.92 -11.45
CA LYS A 409 18.97 -16.05 -10.50
C LYS A 409 17.57 -16.64 -10.18
N GLN A 410 16.64 -16.55 -11.12
CA GLN A 410 15.28 -17.10 -10.97
C GLN A 410 15.25 -18.57 -11.41
N LEU A 411 15.98 -19.44 -10.72
CA LEU A 411 16.16 -20.85 -11.09
C LEU A 411 14.85 -21.63 -11.25
N ASN A 412 13.85 -21.34 -10.42
CA ASN A 412 12.57 -22.02 -10.53
C ASN A 412 11.82 -21.64 -11.83
N ILE A 413 11.97 -20.39 -12.28
CA ILE A 413 11.42 -19.93 -13.56
C ILE A 413 12.20 -20.55 -14.70
N ALA A 414 13.54 -20.58 -14.64
CA ALA A 414 14.38 -21.25 -15.62
C ALA A 414 14.02 -22.74 -15.76
N LYS A 415 13.80 -23.46 -14.65
CA LYS A 415 13.32 -24.87 -14.64
C LYS A 415 11.95 -24.99 -15.33
N LEU A 416 11.01 -24.10 -15.02
CA LEU A 416 9.71 -24.08 -15.66
C LEU A 416 9.85 -23.89 -17.19
N LEU A 417 10.58 -22.86 -17.63
CA LEU A 417 10.78 -22.54 -19.04
C LEU A 417 11.41 -23.72 -19.80
N LEU A 418 12.45 -24.33 -19.25
CA LEU A 418 13.10 -25.51 -19.84
C LEU A 418 12.16 -26.72 -19.89
N SER A 419 11.31 -26.91 -18.87
CA SER A 419 10.25 -27.96 -18.92
C SER A 419 9.22 -27.72 -20.02
N LYS A 420 9.03 -26.46 -20.40
CA LYS A 420 8.18 -26.04 -21.53
C LYS A 420 8.96 -25.96 -22.85
N LYS A 421 10.15 -26.57 -22.93
CA LYS A 421 11.01 -26.68 -24.10
C LYS A 421 11.65 -25.35 -24.56
N ALA A 422 11.89 -24.42 -23.62
CA ALA A 422 12.75 -23.28 -23.93
C ALA A 422 14.11 -23.74 -24.45
N ASN A 423 14.62 -23.06 -25.47
CA ASN A 423 15.90 -23.38 -26.10
C ASN A 423 17.10 -23.03 -25.18
N PRO A 424 17.83 -24.03 -24.61
CA PRO A 424 18.99 -23.76 -23.79
C PRO A 424 20.21 -23.23 -24.57
N ASN A 425 20.14 -23.30 -25.90
CA ASN A 425 21.20 -22.90 -26.82
C ASN A 425 20.97 -21.56 -27.50
N HIS A 426 20.01 -20.76 -26.98
CA HIS A 426 19.79 -19.41 -27.49
C HIS A 426 21.07 -18.58 -27.37
N GLN A 427 21.41 -17.84 -28.44
CA GLN A 427 22.55 -16.94 -28.46
C GLN A 427 22.11 -15.52 -28.13
N LEU A 428 22.83 -14.87 -27.26
CA LEU A 428 22.65 -13.46 -26.94
C LEU A 428 23.13 -12.56 -28.09
N LYS A 429 22.94 -11.25 -27.99
CA LYS A 429 23.30 -10.29 -29.04
C LYS A 429 24.81 -10.26 -29.35
N ASP A 430 25.65 -10.59 -28.39
CA ASP A 430 27.10 -10.74 -28.50
C ASP A 430 27.55 -12.10 -29.07
N GLY A 431 26.62 -12.92 -29.56
CA GLY A 431 26.89 -14.26 -30.09
C GLY A 431 27.17 -15.33 -29.04
N ALA A 432 27.29 -14.97 -27.76
CA ALA A 432 27.56 -15.93 -26.70
C ALA A 432 26.30 -16.76 -26.38
N GLY A 433 26.46 -18.08 -26.26
CA GLY A 433 25.41 -18.96 -25.77
C GLY A 433 25.17 -18.76 -24.27
N LEU A 434 23.95 -19.01 -23.78
CA LEU A 434 23.56 -18.86 -22.38
C LEU A 434 24.49 -19.56 -21.39
N ILE A 435 25.09 -20.67 -21.82
CA ILE A 435 25.99 -21.48 -20.99
C ILE A 435 27.26 -20.68 -20.59
N PHE A 436 27.78 -19.80 -21.45
CA PHE A 436 28.94 -18.95 -21.14
C PHE A 436 28.64 -18.03 -19.97
N SER A 437 27.51 -17.36 -19.98
CA SER A 437 27.12 -16.42 -18.92
C SER A 437 26.96 -17.09 -17.56
N THR A 438 26.55 -18.38 -17.51
CA THR A 438 26.48 -19.12 -16.24
C THR A 438 27.87 -19.41 -15.65
N ILE A 439 28.86 -19.67 -16.52
CA ILE A 439 30.25 -19.84 -16.11
C ILE A 439 30.85 -18.52 -15.60
N GLU A 440 30.67 -17.44 -16.37
CA GLU A 440 31.20 -16.11 -16.02
C GLU A 440 30.67 -15.60 -14.68
N ARG A 441 29.40 -15.90 -14.37
CA ARG A 441 28.80 -15.58 -13.08
C ARG A 441 29.06 -16.60 -11.97
N LYS A 442 29.79 -17.69 -12.29
CA LYS A 442 30.08 -18.79 -11.36
C LYS A 442 28.81 -19.43 -10.78
N ASP A 443 27.72 -19.47 -11.56
CA ASP A 443 26.42 -20.02 -11.16
C ASP A 443 26.36 -21.52 -11.46
N ALA A 444 26.80 -22.32 -10.50
CA ALA A 444 26.85 -23.78 -10.62
C ALA A 444 25.48 -24.43 -10.85
N GLU A 445 24.43 -23.89 -10.23
CA GLU A 445 23.08 -24.44 -10.36
C GLU A 445 22.49 -24.14 -11.73
N ALA A 446 22.65 -22.92 -12.23
CA ALA A 446 22.23 -22.54 -13.59
C ALA A 446 23.03 -23.33 -14.64
N PHE A 447 24.33 -23.49 -14.47
CA PHE A 447 25.17 -24.28 -15.34
C PHE A 447 24.70 -25.74 -15.41
N LYS A 448 24.56 -26.43 -14.26
CA LYS A 448 24.04 -27.81 -14.20
C LYS A 448 22.65 -27.93 -14.80
N LEU A 449 21.80 -26.93 -14.58
CA LEU A 449 20.45 -26.90 -15.14
C LEU A 449 20.45 -26.86 -16.67
N LEU A 450 21.27 -26.01 -17.27
CA LEU A 450 21.41 -25.94 -18.72
C LEU A 450 21.98 -27.23 -19.30
N VAL A 451 23.05 -27.77 -18.69
CA VAL A 451 23.66 -29.05 -19.11
C VAL A 451 22.65 -30.20 -19.08
N SER A 452 21.85 -30.31 -18.02
CA SER A 452 20.85 -31.37 -17.90
C SER A 452 19.68 -31.23 -18.89
N ASN A 453 19.48 -30.02 -19.46
CA ASN A 453 18.45 -29.75 -20.47
C ASN A 453 19.01 -29.63 -21.90
N GLY A 454 20.20 -30.16 -22.16
CA GLY A 454 20.73 -30.30 -23.52
C GLY A 454 21.47 -29.07 -24.06
N ALA A 455 22.06 -28.28 -23.18
CA ALA A 455 22.95 -27.21 -23.63
C ALA A 455 24.14 -27.75 -24.42
N ASN A 456 24.46 -27.14 -25.55
CA ASN A 456 25.60 -27.52 -26.38
C ASN A 456 26.91 -27.07 -25.70
N LEU A 457 27.71 -28.04 -25.26
CA LEU A 457 28.98 -27.77 -24.59
C LEU A 457 30.14 -27.55 -25.58
N LEU A 458 29.94 -27.85 -26.88
CA LEU A 458 30.93 -27.68 -27.93
C LEU A 458 30.87 -26.31 -28.60
N THR A 459 30.04 -25.43 -28.10
CA THR A 459 29.91 -24.06 -28.63
C THR A 459 31.15 -23.22 -28.38
N LEU A 460 31.38 -22.25 -29.26
CA LEU A 460 32.47 -21.27 -29.14
C LEU A 460 31.85 -19.88 -29.03
N ASN A 461 32.56 -18.96 -28.35
CA ASN A 461 32.23 -17.53 -28.40
C ASN A 461 32.86 -16.84 -29.62
N ASP A 462 32.65 -15.54 -29.76
CA ASP A 462 33.17 -14.73 -30.89
C ASP A 462 34.71 -14.70 -30.99
N GLU A 463 35.44 -15.08 -29.95
CA GLU A 463 36.91 -15.18 -29.91
C GLU A 463 37.42 -16.61 -30.19
N ASP A 464 36.53 -17.51 -30.69
CA ASP A 464 36.77 -18.95 -30.88
C ASP A 464 37.17 -19.68 -29.58
N GLU A 465 36.73 -19.15 -28.44
CA GLU A 465 37.00 -19.78 -27.14
C GLU A 465 35.90 -20.77 -26.77
N ASN A 466 36.28 -21.92 -26.32
CA ASN A 466 35.36 -22.88 -25.75
C ASN A 466 35.09 -22.61 -24.26
N LEU A 467 34.20 -23.38 -23.65
CA LEU A 467 33.80 -23.20 -22.25
C LEU A 467 34.96 -23.42 -21.27
N ILE A 468 35.97 -24.28 -21.62
CA ILE A 468 37.15 -24.50 -20.77
C ILE A 468 38.00 -23.23 -20.69
N THR A 469 38.20 -22.55 -21.83
CA THR A 469 38.95 -21.29 -21.84
C THR A 469 38.24 -20.20 -21.05
N THR A 470 36.93 -20.16 -21.09
CA THR A 470 36.13 -19.24 -20.26
C THR A 470 36.32 -19.53 -18.75
N VAL A 471 36.27 -20.79 -18.35
CA VAL A 471 36.54 -21.18 -16.94
C VAL A 471 37.93 -20.72 -16.50
N CYS A 472 38.93 -20.82 -17.37
CA CYS A 472 40.30 -20.41 -17.06
C CYS A 472 40.49 -18.90 -16.93
N LYS A 473 39.57 -18.10 -17.48
CA LYS A 473 39.56 -16.64 -17.36
C LYS A 473 38.99 -16.14 -16.04
N LEU A 474 38.27 -16.96 -15.29
CA LEU A 474 37.60 -16.54 -14.08
C LEU A 474 38.60 -16.08 -13.01
N GLU A 475 38.32 -15.01 -12.36
CA GLU A 475 38.95 -14.63 -11.09
C GLU A 475 38.20 -15.33 -9.97
N VAL A 476 38.88 -16.23 -9.25
CA VAL A 476 38.25 -17.02 -8.21
C VAL A 476 39.11 -17.04 -6.94
N ASP A 477 38.44 -17.08 -5.81
CA ASP A 477 39.08 -17.34 -4.51
C ASP A 477 39.18 -18.85 -4.24
N LYS A 478 39.76 -19.22 -3.07
CA LYS A 478 39.92 -20.63 -2.67
C LYS A 478 38.59 -21.40 -2.55
N LYS A 479 37.48 -20.69 -2.23
CA LYS A 479 36.16 -21.33 -2.10
C LYS A 479 35.55 -21.62 -3.46
N GLU A 480 35.75 -20.71 -4.41
CA GLU A 480 35.25 -20.80 -5.78
C GLU A 480 36.08 -21.78 -6.64
N GLN A 481 37.31 -22.15 -6.20
CA GLN A 481 38.15 -23.10 -6.93
C GLN A 481 37.45 -24.46 -7.11
N LYS A 482 36.63 -24.89 -6.16
CA LYS A 482 35.82 -26.12 -6.29
C LYS A 482 34.86 -26.04 -7.49
N PHE A 483 34.24 -24.91 -7.73
CA PHE A 483 33.38 -24.70 -8.92
C PHE A 483 34.19 -24.87 -10.21
N VAL A 484 35.38 -24.27 -10.27
CA VAL A 484 36.27 -24.36 -11.43
C VAL A 484 36.62 -25.84 -11.69
N ASP A 485 37.08 -26.57 -10.68
CA ASP A 485 37.50 -27.96 -10.81
C ASP A 485 36.37 -28.90 -11.23
N GLU A 486 35.18 -28.75 -10.62
CA GLU A 486 33.98 -29.52 -10.99
C GLU A 486 33.54 -29.23 -12.42
N THR A 487 33.57 -27.95 -12.80
CA THR A 487 33.16 -27.51 -14.15
C THR A 487 34.14 -28.02 -15.22
N LEU A 488 35.46 -27.91 -15.00
CA LEU A 488 36.46 -28.43 -15.91
C LEU A 488 36.33 -29.95 -16.09
N LYS A 489 36.19 -30.70 -14.98
CA LYS A 489 35.99 -32.15 -15.00
C LYS A 489 34.77 -32.53 -15.82
N LEU A 490 33.63 -31.83 -15.60
CA LEU A 490 32.41 -32.09 -16.35
C LEU A 490 32.60 -31.79 -17.86
N LEU A 491 33.15 -30.63 -18.20
CA LEU A 491 33.33 -30.22 -19.61
C LEU A 491 34.23 -31.21 -20.36
N ILE A 492 35.37 -31.59 -19.77
CA ILE A 492 36.31 -32.53 -20.42
C ILE A 492 35.70 -33.94 -20.52
N SER A 493 34.98 -34.40 -19.48
CA SER A 493 34.27 -35.70 -19.53
C SER A 493 33.16 -35.75 -20.61
N LYS A 494 32.62 -34.57 -20.99
CA LYS A 494 31.62 -34.41 -22.05
C LYS A 494 32.25 -34.13 -23.43
N GLY A 495 33.57 -34.25 -23.57
CA GLY A 495 34.28 -34.15 -24.85
C GLY A 495 34.68 -32.75 -25.29
N VAL A 496 34.58 -31.75 -24.40
CA VAL A 496 35.10 -30.41 -24.71
C VAL A 496 36.64 -30.50 -24.76
N ASN A 497 37.25 -30.07 -25.85
CA ASN A 497 38.68 -30.18 -26.07
C ASN A 497 39.48 -29.18 -25.21
N PRO A 498 40.28 -29.62 -24.21
CA PRO A 498 41.09 -28.73 -23.37
C PRO A 498 42.28 -28.11 -24.14
N ASN A 499 42.58 -28.63 -25.35
CA ASN A 499 43.69 -28.21 -26.17
C ASN A 499 43.31 -27.26 -27.32
N ALA A 500 42.02 -26.89 -27.38
CA ALA A 500 41.54 -25.92 -28.38
C ALA A 500 42.24 -24.56 -28.20
N LYS A 501 42.55 -23.90 -29.30
CA LYS A 501 43.21 -22.59 -29.33
C LYS A 501 42.18 -21.54 -29.73
N ASN A 502 42.19 -20.39 -29.08
CA ASN A 502 41.41 -19.22 -29.51
C ASN A 502 42.07 -18.50 -30.71
N LYS A 503 41.44 -17.42 -31.21
CA LYS A 503 41.95 -16.61 -32.31
C LYS A 503 43.39 -16.13 -32.11
N ARG A 504 43.87 -15.99 -30.87
CA ARG A 504 45.23 -15.58 -30.52
C ARG A 504 46.20 -16.78 -30.44
N GLY A 505 45.77 -17.99 -30.75
CA GLY A 505 46.55 -19.22 -30.60
C GLY A 505 46.74 -19.68 -29.18
N LEU A 506 46.01 -19.10 -28.20
CA LEU A 506 46.15 -19.46 -26.78
C LEU A 506 45.23 -20.63 -26.43
N SER A 507 45.80 -21.67 -25.82
CA SER A 507 45.04 -22.76 -25.20
C SER A 507 44.59 -22.39 -23.79
N ALA A 508 43.72 -23.21 -23.18
CA ALA A 508 43.27 -23.06 -21.79
C ALA A 508 44.48 -22.98 -20.80
N LEU A 509 45.54 -23.77 -21.00
CA LEU A 509 46.75 -23.70 -20.18
C LEU A 509 47.46 -22.34 -20.31
N HIS A 510 47.56 -21.77 -21.50
CA HIS A 510 48.12 -20.42 -21.70
C HIS A 510 47.33 -19.35 -20.94
N ILE A 511 46.00 -19.44 -20.98
CA ILE A 511 45.12 -18.50 -20.29
C ILE A 511 45.25 -18.65 -18.78
N ALA A 512 45.21 -19.86 -18.25
CA ALA A 512 45.41 -20.15 -16.83
C ALA A 512 46.75 -19.63 -16.32
N LEU A 513 47.84 -19.85 -17.09
CA LEU A 513 49.18 -19.34 -16.77
C LEU A 513 49.21 -17.79 -16.76
N ASN A 514 48.65 -17.15 -17.78
CA ASN A 514 48.60 -15.68 -17.85
C ASN A 514 47.90 -15.07 -16.63
N ARG A 515 46.92 -15.77 -16.06
CA ARG A 515 46.19 -15.41 -14.85
C ARG A 515 46.80 -15.92 -13.54
N ASN A 516 47.99 -16.56 -13.60
CA ASN A 516 48.69 -17.19 -12.44
C ASN A 516 47.83 -18.23 -11.69
N ARG A 517 47.01 -19.01 -12.41
CA ARG A 517 46.04 -19.97 -11.86
C ARG A 517 46.66 -21.39 -11.80
N ILE A 518 47.56 -21.60 -10.83
CA ILE A 518 48.33 -22.84 -10.75
C ILE A 518 47.45 -24.06 -10.45
N GLU A 519 46.47 -23.92 -9.54
CA GLU A 519 45.50 -24.96 -9.24
C GLU A 519 44.70 -25.37 -10.48
N THR A 520 44.20 -24.39 -11.24
CA THR A 520 43.49 -24.62 -12.50
C THR A 520 44.38 -25.32 -13.53
N MET A 521 45.63 -24.91 -13.65
CA MET A 521 46.61 -25.59 -14.51
C MET A 521 46.85 -27.05 -14.08
N SER A 522 46.98 -27.29 -12.77
CA SER A 522 47.13 -28.63 -12.25
C SER A 522 45.95 -29.53 -12.61
N THR A 523 44.73 -29.01 -12.47
CA THR A 523 43.49 -29.72 -12.86
C THR A 523 43.51 -30.04 -14.35
N LEU A 524 43.80 -29.05 -15.22
CA LEU A 524 43.87 -29.25 -16.68
C LEU A 524 44.89 -30.30 -17.09
N LEU A 525 46.13 -30.23 -16.56
CA LEU A 525 47.19 -31.19 -16.87
C LEU A 525 46.85 -32.61 -16.39
N THR A 526 46.23 -32.72 -15.21
CA THR A 526 45.78 -34.01 -14.68
C THR A 526 44.70 -34.63 -15.58
N MET A 527 43.95 -33.82 -16.27
CA MET A 527 42.87 -34.23 -17.17
C MET A 527 43.27 -34.31 -18.64
N GLY A 528 44.57 -34.30 -18.95
CA GLY A 528 45.10 -34.56 -20.29
C GLY A 528 45.29 -33.33 -21.18
N ALA A 529 45.31 -32.13 -20.62
CA ALA A 529 45.74 -30.97 -21.38
C ALA A 529 47.23 -31.09 -21.75
N ASP A 530 47.58 -30.78 -23.00
CA ASP A 530 48.96 -30.92 -23.52
C ASP A 530 49.82 -29.71 -23.11
N PRO A 531 50.85 -29.89 -22.29
CA PRO A 531 51.76 -28.82 -21.87
C PRO A 531 52.66 -28.29 -23.00
N ASN A 532 52.70 -28.97 -24.14
CA ASN A 532 53.61 -28.66 -25.24
C ASN A 532 52.97 -27.80 -26.36
N LEU A 533 51.69 -27.45 -26.19
CA LEU A 533 51.04 -26.55 -27.14
C LEU A 533 51.74 -25.19 -27.18
N THR A 534 51.85 -24.64 -28.38
CA THR A 534 52.46 -23.34 -28.59
C THR A 534 51.43 -22.29 -28.99
N ASP A 535 51.67 -21.06 -28.59
CA ASP A 535 50.90 -19.90 -29.08
C ASP A 535 51.29 -19.52 -30.51
N ASN A 536 50.68 -18.47 -31.07
CA ASN A 536 50.97 -18.00 -32.43
C ASN A 536 52.42 -17.51 -32.63
N ASN A 537 53.19 -17.30 -31.55
CA ASN A 537 54.60 -16.92 -31.59
C ASN A 537 55.55 -18.13 -31.42
N GLY A 538 55.02 -19.36 -31.26
CA GLY A 538 55.76 -20.56 -31.02
C GLY A 538 56.14 -20.76 -29.55
N TYR A 539 55.67 -19.92 -28.62
CA TYR A 539 55.94 -20.10 -27.18
C TYR A 539 55.04 -21.18 -26.61
N SER A 540 55.66 -22.22 -26.04
CA SER A 540 54.97 -23.22 -25.21
C SER A 540 54.64 -22.65 -23.82
N ILE A 541 53.82 -23.37 -23.07
CA ILE A 541 53.52 -23.03 -21.65
C ILE A 541 54.83 -22.85 -20.87
N LEU A 542 55.80 -23.71 -21.08
CA LEU A 542 57.07 -23.65 -20.39
C LEU A 542 57.88 -22.38 -20.76
N HIS A 543 57.90 -21.96 -22.01
CA HIS A 543 58.49 -20.68 -22.41
C HIS A 543 57.84 -19.49 -21.68
N LYS A 544 56.51 -19.48 -21.60
CA LYS A 544 55.78 -18.41 -20.88
C LYS A 544 56.04 -18.44 -19.38
N ALA A 545 56.17 -19.62 -18.77
CA ALA A 545 56.49 -19.75 -17.36
C ALA A 545 57.92 -19.24 -17.05
N ILE A 546 58.90 -19.55 -17.92
CA ILE A 546 60.26 -19.01 -17.81
C ILE A 546 60.26 -17.49 -17.99
N GLN A 547 59.55 -16.94 -18.97
CA GLN A 547 59.43 -15.48 -19.13
C GLN A 547 58.84 -14.81 -17.88
N LYS A 548 57.81 -15.39 -17.27
CA LYS A 548 57.26 -14.88 -16.01
C LYS A 548 58.28 -14.94 -14.85
N PHE A 549 59.05 -16.04 -14.76
CA PHE A 549 60.09 -16.20 -13.77
C PHE A 549 61.19 -15.13 -13.92
N LEU A 550 61.67 -14.90 -15.14
CA LEU A 550 62.69 -13.90 -15.43
C LEU A 550 62.22 -12.48 -15.16
N ASN A 551 60.94 -12.18 -15.42
CA ASN A 551 60.31 -10.88 -15.19
C ASN A 551 59.76 -10.69 -13.77
N ALA A 552 59.92 -11.66 -12.85
CA ALA A 552 59.46 -11.56 -11.46
C ALA A 552 60.16 -10.43 -10.71
N LYS A 553 59.40 -9.64 -9.96
CA LYS A 553 59.89 -8.43 -9.30
C LYS A 553 60.32 -8.62 -7.84
N ASP A 554 59.83 -9.67 -7.20
CA ASP A 554 60.10 -9.98 -5.79
C ASP A 554 60.34 -11.47 -5.57
N THR A 555 60.87 -11.80 -4.43
CA THR A 555 61.26 -13.18 -4.05
C THR A 555 60.05 -14.12 -4.06
N ASN A 556 58.87 -13.65 -3.65
CA ASN A 556 57.67 -14.48 -3.65
C ASN A 556 57.26 -14.89 -5.08
N GLN A 557 57.32 -13.94 -6.04
CA GLN A 557 57.04 -14.22 -7.44
C GLN A 557 58.11 -15.16 -8.04
N ILE A 558 59.37 -14.95 -7.74
CA ILE A 558 60.46 -15.82 -8.18
C ILE A 558 60.17 -17.26 -7.72
N GLU A 559 59.94 -17.48 -6.44
CA GLU A 559 59.62 -18.79 -5.90
C GLU A 559 58.34 -19.40 -6.52
N LEU A 560 57.30 -18.58 -6.71
CA LEU A 560 56.06 -19.03 -7.31
C LEU A 560 56.28 -19.55 -8.75
N PHE A 561 56.96 -18.77 -9.58
CA PHE A 561 57.19 -19.16 -10.98
C PHE A 561 58.25 -20.26 -11.11
N LYS A 562 59.23 -20.31 -10.23
CA LYS A 562 60.16 -21.46 -10.13
C LYS A 562 59.39 -22.76 -9.87
N LYS A 563 58.55 -22.79 -8.85
CA LYS A 563 57.68 -23.94 -8.55
C LYS A 563 56.81 -24.33 -9.74
N LEU A 564 56.28 -23.36 -10.47
CA LEU A 564 55.49 -23.60 -11.68
C LEU A 564 56.31 -24.25 -12.80
N VAL A 565 57.55 -23.79 -13.05
CA VAL A 565 58.45 -24.41 -14.03
C VAL A 565 58.75 -25.83 -13.64
N LEU A 566 59.12 -26.09 -12.37
CA LEU A 566 59.38 -27.44 -11.85
C LEU A 566 58.15 -28.34 -12.02
N PHE A 567 57.00 -27.85 -11.70
CA PHE A 567 55.75 -28.60 -11.88
C PHE A 567 55.49 -28.96 -13.36
N LEU A 568 55.79 -28.07 -14.33
CA LEU A 568 55.69 -28.39 -15.75
C LEU A 568 56.72 -29.43 -16.19
N VAL A 569 57.94 -29.37 -15.66
CA VAL A 569 58.99 -30.39 -15.90
C VAL A 569 58.52 -31.77 -15.43
N GLU A 570 57.99 -31.86 -14.22
CA GLU A 570 57.42 -33.11 -13.66
C GLU A 570 56.29 -33.68 -14.54
N ARG A 571 55.54 -32.80 -15.23
CA ARG A 571 54.46 -33.17 -16.14
C ARG A 571 54.94 -33.40 -17.58
N ARG A 572 56.25 -33.62 -17.78
CA ARG A 572 56.90 -33.96 -19.05
C ARG A 572 56.72 -32.88 -20.14
N ALA A 573 56.72 -31.60 -19.76
CA ALA A 573 56.85 -30.54 -20.74
C ALA A 573 58.12 -30.67 -21.56
N ASN A 574 58.04 -30.47 -22.86
CA ASN A 574 59.20 -30.57 -23.75
C ASN A 574 60.19 -29.43 -23.47
N LEU A 575 61.35 -29.76 -22.87
CA LEU A 575 62.38 -28.80 -22.52
C LEU A 575 63.14 -28.26 -23.73
N ASN A 576 63.06 -28.98 -24.85
CA ASN A 576 63.76 -28.68 -26.09
C ASN A 576 62.86 -28.03 -27.15
N GLN A 577 61.61 -27.63 -26.75
CA GLN A 577 60.73 -26.93 -27.66
C GLN A 577 61.35 -25.60 -28.06
N GLN A 578 61.32 -25.32 -29.36
CA GLN A 578 61.83 -24.06 -29.94
C GLN A 578 60.68 -23.10 -30.26
N ASP A 579 60.89 -21.83 -29.98
CA ASP A 579 59.98 -20.74 -30.41
C ASP A 579 60.12 -20.45 -31.92
N LYS A 580 59.37 -19.47 -32.43
CA LYS A 580 59.46 -19.08 -33.87
C LYS A 580 60.86 -18.61 -34.31
N LEU A 581 61.70 -18.18 -33.39
CA LEU A 581 63.09 -17.78 -33.63
C LEU A 581 64.08 -18.94 -33.47
N GLY A 582 63.60 -20.14 -33.11
CA GLY A 582 64.41 -21.31 -32.85
C GLY A 582 65.02 -21.32 -31.46
N LYS A 583 64.66 -20.39 -30.57
CA LYS A 583 65.19 -20.31 -29.23
C LYS A 583 64.52 -21.33 -28.29
N THR A 584 65.35 -21.98 -27.48
CA THR A 584 64.87 -22.85 -26.37
C THR A 584 64.76 -22.07 -25.07
N ILE A 585 64.14 -22.69 -24.06
CA ILE A 585 64.05 -22.12 -22.69
C ILE A 585 65.43 -21.89 -22.07
N LEU A 586 66.41 -22.75 -22.34
CA LEU A 586 67.79 -22.56 -21.90
C LEU A 586 68.47 -21.37 -22.56
N SER A 587 68.20 -21.15 -23.86
CA SER A 587 68.65 -19.95 -24.56
C SER A 587 68.06 -18.66 -23.95
N GLU A 588 66.77 -18.70 -23.55
CA GLU A 588 66.08 -17.58 -22.92
C GLU A 588 66.69 -17.23 -21.55
N LEU A 589 67.03 -18.26 -20.71
CA LEU A 589 67.71 -18.05 -19.42
C LEU A 589 69.07 -17.37 -19.62
N ALA A 590 69.86 -17.78 -20.64
CA ALA A 590 71.15 -17.15 -20.95
C ALA A 590 70.99 -15.73 -21.47
N ILE A 591 70.03 -15.48 -22.39
CA ILE A 591 69.77 -14.15 -23.01
C ILE A 591 69.32 -13.15 -21.98
N GLN A 592 68.45 -13.54 -21.04
CA GLN A 592 67.85 -12.64 -20.05
C GLN A 592 68.49 -12.83 -18.65
N PHE A 593 69.69 -13.38 -18.56
CA PHE A 593 70.38 -13.56 -17.28
C PHE A 593 70.52 -12.23 -16.54
N ASP A 594 70.07 -12.21 -15.31
CA ASP A 594 70.12 -11.10 -14.39
C ASP A 594 71.00 -11.44 -13.18
N PRO A 595 72.13 -10.75 -13.01
CA PRO A 595 73.04 -11.01 -11.88
C PRO A 595 72.37 -10.85 -10.51
N GLY A 596 71.34 -9.97 -10.41
CA GLY A 596 70.55 -9.79 -9.20
C GLY A 596 69.63 -10.99 -8.85
N LYS A 597 69.51 -11.95 -9.81
CA LYS A 597 68.72 -13.20 -9.66
C LYS A 597 69.58 -14.44 -9.99
N SER A 598 70.90 -14.36 -9.90
CA SER A 598 71.82 -15.44 -10.33
C SER A 598 71.48 -16.78 -9.73
N ASP A 599 71.39 -16.89 -8.42
CA ASP A 599 71.16 -18.16 -7.74
C ASP A 599 69.88 -18.88 -8.18
N PRO A 600 68.69 -18.26 -8.20
CA PRO A 600 67.48 -18.92 -8.68
C PRO A 600 67.53 -19.26 -10.18
N ILE A 601 68.24 -18.49 -11.04
CA ILE A 601 68.39 -18.78 -12.46
C ILE A 601 69.31 -19.97 -12.66
N LEU A 602 70.48 -20.04 -11.96
CA LEU A 602 71.46 -21.16 -12.02
C LEU A 602 70.84 -22.46 -11.52
N GLU A 603 70.13 -22.39 -10.39
CA GLU A 603 69.39 -23.54 -9.86
C GLU A 603 68.42 -24.11 -10.87
N LEU A 604 67.61 -23.23 -11.48
CA LEU A 604 66.61 -23.62 -12.48
C LEU A 604 67.28 -24.19 -13.74
N ALA A 605 68.35 -23.56 -14.25
CA ALA A 605 69.08 -24.01 -15.41
C ALA A 605 69.69 -25.45 -15.15
N LYS A 606 70.23 -25.70 -13.95
CA LYS A 606 70.73 -27.02 -13.55
C LYS A 606 69.61 -28.07 -13.58
N VAL A 607 68.46 -27.78 -13.01
CA VAL A 607 67.34 -28.72 -13.03
C VAL A 607 66.89 -29.01 -14.45
N LEU A 608 66.74 -27.96 -15.33
CA LEU A 608 66.35 -28.17 -16.70
C LEU A 608 67.34 -29.04 -17.50
N VAL A 609 68.61 -28.80 -17.37
CA VAL A 609 69.66 -29.66 -18.00
C VAL A 609 69.60 -31.08 -17.51
N LEU A 610 69.51 -31.30 -16.18
CA LEU A 610 69.41 -32.63 -15.57
C LEU A 610 68.17 -33.41 -16.01
N ASN A 611 67.09 -32.72 -16.40
CA ASN A 611 65.89 -33.36 -16.90
C ASN A 611 65.85 -33.46 -18.44
N GLY A 612 66.95 -33.25 -19.16
CA GLY A 612 67.09 -33.50 -20.57
C GLY A 612 66.95 -32.25 -21.47
N GLY A 613 67.03 -31.07 -20.89
CA GLY A 613 67.18 -29.82 -21.69
C GLY A 613 68.52 -29.79 -22.40
N ASP A 614 68.56 -29.65 -23.71
CA ASP A 614 69.77 -29.62 -24.53
C ASP A 614 70.28 -28.19 -24.79
N PRO A 615 71.38 -27.76 -24.16
CA PRO A 615 71.94 -26.43 -24.32
C PRO A 615 72.62 -26.18 -25.65
N LYS A 616 72.77 -27.22 -26.49
CA LYS A 616 73.49 -27.21 -27.79
C LYS A 616 72.56 -26.93 -28.97
N LEU A 617 71.22 -26.96 -28.76
CA LEU A 617 70.26 -26.70 -29.81
C LEU A 617 70.42 -25.27 -30.33
N LYS A 618 70.55 -25.10 -31.66
CA LYS A 618 70.79 -23.83 -32.32
C LYS A 618 69.50 -23.16 -32.72
N ASP A 619 69.44 -21.88 -32.52
CA ASP A 619 68.37 -21.02 -33.01
C ASP A 619 68.54 -20.69 -34.52
N LYS A 620 67.61 -19.90 -35.08
CA LYS A 620 67.66 -19.50 -36.50
C LYS A 620 68.86 -18.64 -36.88
N ASN A 621 69.56 -18.08 -35.88
CA ASN A 621 70.81 -17.33 -36.07
C ASN A 621 72.07 -18.24 -35.89
N GLY A 622 71.88 -19.53 -35.73
CA GLY A 622 72.89 -20.49 -35.51
C GLY A 622 73.50 -20.51 -34.09
N LYS A 623 72.92 -19.80 -33.13
CA LYS A 623 73.39 -19.69 -31.77
C LYS A 623 72.63 -20.64 -30.81
N SER A 624 73.39 -21.34 -29.96
CA SER A 624 72.86 -22.18 -28.90
C SER A 624 72.80 -21.43 -27.55
N ALA A 625 72.25 -22.09 -26.50
CA ALA A 625 72.26 -21.56 -25.13
C ALA A 625 73.66 -21.38 -24.61
N LEU A 626 74.61 -22.31 -24.99
CA LEU A 626 75.99 -22.19 -24.69
C LEU A 626 76.65 -20.97 -25.32
N ASP A 627 76.37 -20.71 -26.60
CA ASP A 627 76.88 -19.50 -27.32
C ASP A 627 76.41 -18.20 -26.67
N TYR A 628 75.17 -18.15 -26.25
CA TYR A 628 74.61 -16.96 -25.54
C TYR A 628 75.22 -16.76 -24.14
N ALA A 629 75.51 -17.86 -23.37
CA ALA A 629 76.14 -17.78 -22.09
C ALA A 629 77.61 -17.35 -22.19
N ASP A 630 78.33 -17.80 -23.26
CA ASP A 630 79.72 -17.42 -23.58
C ASP A 630 79.82 -15.94 -23.97
N GLU A 631 78.96 -15.49 -24.88
CA GLU A 631 78.86 -14.07 -25.32
C GLU A 631 78.61 -13.09 -24.15
N LYS A 632 77.80 -13.51 -23.20
CA LYS A 632 77.48 -12.71 -22.00
C LYS A 632 78.48 -12.89 -20.85
N LYS A 633 79.44 -13.77 -21.01
CA LYS A 633 80.51 -14.10 -20.00
C LYS A 633 79.89 -14.49 -18.68
N ILE A 634 79.02 -15.52 -18.70
CA ILE A 634 78.36 -16.08 -17.49
C ILE A 634 79.01 -17.44 -17.22
N PRO A 635 80.11 -17.49 -16.44
CA PRO A 635 80.87 -18.74 -16.24
C PRO A 635 80.12 -19.87 -15.53
N GLU A 636 79.27 -19.50 -14.60
CA GLU A 636 78.42 -20.43 -13.84
C GLU A 636 77.40 -21.14 -14.75
N LEU A 637 76.78 -20.41 -15.69
CA LEU A 637 75.90 -21.05 -16.66
C LEU A 637 76.63 -21.89 -17.67
N LEU A 638 77.83 -21.46 -18.10
CA LEU A 638 78.71 -22.28 -18.98
C LEU A 638 79.09 -23.62 -18.36
N GLU A 639 79.40 -23.64 -17.08
CA GLU A 639 79.68 -24.86 -16.33
C GLU A 639 78.48 -25.81 -16.34
N ILE A 640 77.29 -25.30 -16.01
CA ILE A 640 76.06 -26.08 -16.05
C ILE A 640 75.75 -26.60 -17.45
N TYR A 641 75.94 -25.78 -18.52
CA TYR A 641 75.55 -26.10 -19.90
C TYR A 641 76.56 -27.01 -20.60
N ARG A 642 77.86 -27.07 -20.16
CA ARG A 642 78.87 -27.98 -20.68
C ARG A 642 78.76 -29.41 -20.07
N GLY A 643 77.94 -29.52 -19.10
CA GLY A 643 77.71 -30.79 -18.37
C GLY A 643 78.61 -30.90 -17.17
N LEU A 644 78.01 -30.89 -16.10
CA LEU A 644 78.64 -31.32 -14.82
C LEU A 644 79.31 -32.66 -14.91
#